data_f88b0035435b1b737403a743b62bb5c2
#
_entry.id   f88b0035435b1b737403a743b62bb5c2
#
_cell.length_a   1.000
_cell.length_b   1.000
_cell.length_c   1.000
_cell.angle_alpha   90.00
_cell.angle_beta   90.00
_cell.angle_gamma   90.00
#
_symmetry.space_group_name_H-M   'P 1'
#
loop_
_entity.id
_entity.type
_entity.pdbx_description
1 polymer ?
#
loop_
_entity_poly.entity_id
_entity_poly.type
_entity_poly.pdbx_seq_one_letter_code
_entity_poly.pdbx_strand_id
1 'polypeptide(L)'
;MNMNDMTKKLYPVTGMHCAACAGNVEKIVRKQEGVENASVNLATATLTVTYNPDIVSPQQLKEAVMKIGFDLIIDEDNSVQEQEEAEQSYYGQLKRKTIVAWIFALPVAVLGMFLMNVPGVNWWMLLLSLPVILYSGRSFYMNAWKQTLQRTSNMDTLVALSTSIAFLFSLFNTFYPEFWYSRGLEPHVYYEAATVIIAFVLVGKLMEEKAKGKTSTAIRKLMGLQPRTARVVKDGREEDILIADLQVGDKVSVRPGEQIPVDGVIVGGNTFIDESMISGEPIPVEKKQGDKVLAGTINQNGAFIMTAQKVGKNTVLAQIIRMVQEAQGSKAPVQRIVDKVTAVFVPVVLAVAVFTFLVWIVAGGADDFSYAMLSAVSVLVIACPCALGLATPTALMVGIGKGAESHILIKDAVALEQMRKVDTVVLDKTGTVTEGRPVVTGWLHDAGWQNEHKGILYAAELKSEHPLALAIVEALKKEGEKPAIIDSFESRTGRGIVVTRGNKTFWAGSHRLLKDFGAGISDLLKGMVEDYEKSGKSLVYFGEGNTLLAVIAISDKIKDTSRQAVKQLKESGKYIVLLTGDGHLTAQNVAGEIDANRFISDALPADKENVIKELQAEGRVVAMVGDGINDSQALARANVSIAMGKGTDIAMDVAMVTLMTSDLLLLPKAFKLSYKTVRLIHQNLFWAFIYNLIGIPVAAGILFPLYGILLNPMIASAAMACSSVSVVLNSLSLNWRKL
;
A
#
# COMPACT_ATOMS: atom_id res chain seq x y z
N MET A 1 5.06 24.89 -18.90
CA MET A 1 4.50 24.91 -17.54
C MET A 1 5.59 24.40 -16.61
N ASN A 2 6.00 25.17 -15.63
CA ASN A 2 7.02 24.74 -14.67
C ASN A 2 6.45 23.61 -13.81
N MET A 3 7.10 22.47 -13.77
CA MET A 3 6.70 21.30 -12.95
C MET A 3 6.80 21.57 -11.43
N ASN A 4 7.38 22.68 -11.01
CA ASN A 4 7.56 23.02 -9.59
C ASN A 4 6.31 23.59 -8.86
N ASP A 5 5.22 23.88 -9.58
CA ASP A 5 4.02 24.51 -8.98
C ASP A 5 2.84 23.54 -8.84
N MET A 6 3.05 22.24 -9.07
CA MET A 6 1.99 21.23 -9.01
C MET A 6 1.88 20.60 -7.62
N THR A 7 0.69 20.66 -7.06
CA THR A 7 0.37 20.03 -5.77
C THR A 7 -0.43 18.76 -5.97
N LYS A 8 -0.02 17.67 -5.32
CA LYS A 8 -0.78 16.41 -5.28
C LYS A 8 -1.55 16.34 -3.96
N LYS A 9 -2.88 16.23 -4.05
CA LYS A 9 -3.77 16.11 -2.87
C LYS A 9 -4.75 14.96 -3.01
N LEU A 10 -5.19 14.46 -1.86
CA LEU A 10 -6.18 13.39 -1.72
C LEU A 10 -7.41 13.96 -1.03
N TYR A 11 -8.58 13.82 -1.67
CA TYR A 11 -9.85 14.31 -1.14
C TYR A 11 -10.86 13.16 -1.05
N PRO A 12 -11.55 12.96 0.10
CA PRO A 12 -12.67 12.05 0.17
C PRO A 12 -13.83 12.52 -0.71
N VAL A 13 -14.46 11.58 -1.42
CA VAL A 13 -15.62 11.82 -2.29
C VAL A 13 -16.79 11.00 -1.80
N THR A 14 -17.92 11.65 -1.50
CA THR A 14 -19.13 10.97 -1.04
C THR A 14 -20.12 10.71 -2.17
N GLY A 15 -20.92 9.66 -2.03
CA GLY A 15 -21.99 9.32 -2.99
C GLY A 15 -21.55 8.41 -4.15
N MET A 16 -20.29 7.99 -4.24
CA MET A 16 -19.82 7.08 -5.29
C MET A 16 -20.07 5.62 -4.92
N HIS A 17 -20.73 4.87 -5.83
CA HIS A 17 -21.12 3.48 -5.57
C HIS A 17 -20.80 2.53 -6.72
N CYS A 18 -20.13 3.00 -7.78
CA CYS A 18 -19.79 2.17 -8.93
C CYS A 18 -18.54 2.70 -9.67
N ALA A 19 -17.86 1.80 -10.40
CA ALA A 19 -16.68 2.15 -11.19
C ALA A 19 -16.95 3.25 -12.23
N ALA A 20 -18.14 3.25 -12.84
CA ALA A 20 -18.55 4.32 -13.76
C ALA A 20 -18.74 5.67 -13.04
N CYS A 21 -19.18 5.68 -11.77
CA CYS A 21 -19.27 6.88 -10.95
C CYS A 21 -17.88 7.48 -10.73
N ALA A 22 -16.91 6.63 -10.35
CA ALA A 22 -15.52 7.02 -10.20
C ALA A 22 -14.94 7.59 -11.50
N GLY A 23 -15.18 6.93 -12.64
CA GLY A 23 -14.76 7.40 -13.96
C GLY A 23 -15.36 8.76 -14.36
N ASN A 24 -16.60 9.03 -13.97
CA ASN A 24 -17.25 10.31 -14.22
C ASN A 24 -16.64 11.45 -13.38
N VAL A 25 -16.34 11.21 -12.10
CA VAL A 25 -15.62 12.16 -11.24
C VAL A 25 -14.24 12.45 -11.81
N GLU A 26 -13.48 11.43 -12.20
CA GLU A 26 -12.18 11.63 -12.86
C GLU A 26 -12.28 12.49 -14.11
N LYS A 27 -13.25 12.19 -14.97
CA LYS A 27 -13.44 12.88 -16.24
C LYS A 27 -13.80 14.35 -16.05
N ILE A 28 -14.65 14.67 -15.08
CA ILE A 28 -15.06 16.05 -14.82
C ILE A 28 -13.94 16.88 -14.17
N VAL A 29 -13.18 16.25 -13.25
CA VAL A 29 -12.05 16.90 -12.60
C VAL A 29 -10.89 17.13 -13.57
N ARG A 30 -10.56 16.16 -14.42
CA ARG A 30 -9.52 16.30 -15.46
C ARG A 30 -9.84 17.37 -16.50
N LYS A 31 -11.10 17.73 -16.68
CA LYS A 31 -11.51 18.80 -17.60
C LYS A 31 -11.32 20.21 -17.01
N GLN A 32 -11.05 20.33 -15.72
CA GLN A 32 -10.78 21.62 -15.11
C GLN A 32 -9.40 22.11 -15.55
N GLU A 33 -9.33 23.39 -15.90
CA GLU A 33 -8.08 24.05 -16.25
C GLU A 33 -7.14 24.03 -15.03
N GLY A 34 -5.86 23.71 -15.22
CA GLY A 34 -4.89 23.59 -14.12
C GLY A 34 -4.80 22.21 -13.49
N VAL A 35 -5.63 21.22 -13.88
CA VAL A 35 -5.52 19.84 -13.44
C VAL A 35 -4.70 19.03 -14.42
N GLU A 36 -3.58 18.46 -13.95
CA GLU A 36 -2.72 17.55 -14.73
C GLU A 36 -3.25 16.13 -14.71
N ASN A 37 -3.58 15.63 -13.52
CA ASN A 37 -4.06 14.26 -13.35
C ASN A 37 -5.13 14.18 -12.24
N ALA A 38 -6.11 13.30 -12.46
CA ALA A 38 -7.11 12.95 -11.47
C ALA A 38 -7.35 11.44 -11.51
N SER A 39 -7.37 10.81 -10.36
CA SER A 39 -7.62 9.37 -10.21
C SER A 39 -8.51 9.13 -9.00
N VAL A 40 -9.59 8.38 -9.18
CA VAL A 40 -10.53 8.04 -8.11
C VAL A 40 -10.38 6.59 -7.73
N ASN A 41 -10.23 6.32 -6.45
CA ASN A 41 -10.34 4.96 -5.91
C ASN A 41 -11.75 4.76 -5.34
N LEU A 42 -12.49 3.82 -5.93
CA LEU A 42 -13.85 3.50 -5.50
C LEU A 42 -13.89 2.81 -4.12
N ALA A 43 -12.88 2.01 -3.77
CA ALA A 43 -12.88 1.25 -2.53
C ALA A 43 -12.60 2.12 -1.30
N THR A 44 -11.74 3.12 -1.45
CA THR A 44 -11.46 4.12 -0.40
C THR A 44 -12.36 5.35 -0.49
N ALA A 45 -13.17 5.46 -1.55
CA ALA A 45 -13.97 6.63 -1.88
C ALA A 45 -13.15 7.94 -1.91
N THR A 46 -11.94 7.92 -2.48
CA THR A 46 -11.01 9.05 -2.51
C THR A 46 -10.64 9.47 -3.94
N LEU A 47 -10.49 10.78 -4.15
CA LEU A 47 -9.96 11.40 -5.36
C LEU A 47 -8.52 11.85 -5.08
N THR A 48 -7.57 11.31 -5.82
CA THR A 48 -6.20 11.85 -5.89
C THR A 48 -6.12 12.79 -7.08
N VAL A 49 -5.78 14.06 -6.84
CA VAL A 49 -5.67 15.07 -7.90
C VAL A 49 -4.31 15.73 -7.84
N THR A 50 -3.68 15.89 -9.02
CA THR A 50 -2.47 16.69 -9.22
C THR A 50 -2.88 17.94 -9.99
N TYR A 51 -2.75 19.11 -9.37
CA TYR A 51 -3.25 20.36 -9.91
C TYR A 51 -2.37 21.56 -9.51
N ASN A 52 -2.48 22.63 -10.26
CA ASN A 52 -1.85 23.91 -9.91
C ASN A 52 -2.81 24.72 -9.04
N PRO A 53 -2.48 25.02 -7.76
CA PRO A 53 -3.33 25.75 -6.84
C PRO A 53 -3.55 27.21 -7.24
N ASP A 54 -2.68 27.79 -8.06
CA ASP A 54 -2.83 29.16 -8.56
C ASP A 54 -3.88 29.27 -9.68
N ILE A 55 -4.21 28.14 -10.36
CA ILE A 55 -5.16 28.11 -11.47
C ILE A 55 -6.52 27.58 -11.01
N VAL A 56 -6.55 26.52 -10.22
CA VAL A 56 -7.79 25.91 -9.74
C VAL A 56 -7.76 25.69 -8.24
N SER A 57 -8.79 26.18 -7.55
CA SER A 57 -8.93 26.00 -6.11
C SER A 57 -9.66 24.70 -5.76
N PRO A 58 -9.44 24.13 -4.54
CA PRO A 58 -10.21 22.97 -4.04
C PRO A 58 -11.72 23.19 -4.09
N GLN A 59 -12.18 24.43 -3.88
CA GLN A 59 -13.59 24.81 -3.93
C GLN A 59 -14.18 24.63 -5.33
N GLN A 60 -13.45 25.01 -6.37
CA GLN A 60 -13.87 24.83 -7.76
C GLN A 60 -13.92 23.33 -8.14
N LEU A 61 -12.99 22.52 -7.63
CA LEU A 61 -13.03 21.07 -7.79
C LEU A 61 -14.28 20.48 -7.13
N LYS A 62 -14.64 20.93 -5.91
CA LYS A 62 -15.85 20.54 -5.21
C LYS A 62 -17.09 20.88 -6.03
N GLU A 63 -17.21 22.10 -6.52
CA GLU A 63 -18.34 22.54 -7.34
C GLU A 63 -18.49 21.70 -8.62
N ALA A 64 -17.36 21.37 -9.27
CA ALA A 64 -17.39 20.52 -10.46
C ALA A 64 -17.91 19.10 -10.15
N VAL A 65 -17.50 18.54 -9.01
CA VAL A 65 -17.94 17.22 -8.53
C VAL A 65 -19.42 17.25 -8.11
N MET A 66 -19.88 18.32 -7.45
CA MET A 66 -21.28 18.51 -7.05
C MET A 66 -22.23 18.58 -8.26
N LYS A 67 -21.82 19.18 -9.37
CA LYS A 67 -22.63 19.27 -10.61
C LYS A 67 -23.03 17.90 -11.15
N ILE A 68 -22.24 16.85 -10.89
CA ILE A 68 -22.53 15.47 -11.32
C ILE A 68 -23.17 14.62 -10.22
N GLY A 69 -23.52 15.26 -9.06
CA GLY A 69 -24.29 14.62 -7.99
C GLY A 69 -23.47 13.91 -6.94
N PHE A 70 -22.17 14.20 -6.85
CA PHE A 70 -21.27 13.73 -5.79
C PHE A 70 -20.80 14.91 -4.95
N ASP A 71 -20.21 14.68 -3.78
CA ASP A 71 -19.63 15.73 -2.96
C ASP A 71 -18.16 15.45 -2.65
N LEU A 72 -17.36 16.51 -2.48
CA LEU A 72 -15.94 16.48 -2.19
C LEU A 72 -15.68 17.10 -0.82
N ILE A 73 -15.08 16.34 0.10
CA ILE A 73 -14.69 16.84 1.41
C ILE A 73 -13.33 17.53 1.26
N ILE A 74 -13.29 18.85 1.52
CA ILE A 74 -12.10 19.68 1.34
C ILE A 74 -11.39 19.95 2.67
N ASP A 75 -12.11 19.91 3.79
CA ASP A 75 -11.56 20.18 5.10
C ASP A 75 -10.59 19.07 5.50
N GLU A 76 -9.30 19.41 5.58
CA GLU A 76 -8.25 18.44 5.85
C GLU A 76 -8.23 17.96 7.31
N ASP A 77 -8.66 18.79 8.25
CA ASP A 77 -8.53 18.50 9.68
C ASP A 77 -9.63 17.58 10.19
N ASN A 78 -10.83 17.64 9.60
CA ASN A 78 -11.98 16.81 9.96
C ASN A 78 -12.34 15.76 8.90
N SER A 79 -11.58 15.68 7.80
CA SER A 79 -11.92 14.88 6.62
C SER A 79 -12.18 13.38 6.92
N VAL A 80 -11.44 12.80 7.86
CA VAL A 80 -11.59 11.38 8.23
C VAL A 80 -12.86 11.14 9.04
N GLN A 81 -13.18 12.04 9.99
CA GLN A 81 -14.41 11.91 10.79
C GLN A 81 -15.66 12.14 9.93
N GLU A 82 -15.65 13.18 9.10
CA GLU A 82 -16.73 13.46 8.16
C GLU A 82 -16.95 12.32 7.17
N GLN A 83 -15.86 11.70 6.68
CA GLN A 83 -15.95 10.52 5.81
C GLN A 83 -16.55 9.33 6.56
N GLU A 84 -16.12 9.04 7.79
CA GLU A 84 -16.66 7.94 8.59
C GLU A 84 -18.15 8.13 8.93
N GLU A 85 -18.55 9.35 9.28
CA GLU A 85 -19.96 9.69 9.52
C GLU A 85 -20.81 9.54 8.26
N ALA A 86 -20.30 10.01 7.10
CA ALA A 86 -20.96 9.85 5.82
C ALA A 86 -21.11 8.38 5.43
N GLU A 87 -20.07 7.55 5.61
CA GLU A 87 -20.11 6.11 5.36
C GLU A 87 -21.10 5.39 6.29
N GLN A 88 -21.11 5.71 7.58
CA GLN A 88 -22.05 5.14 8.55
C GLN A 88 -23.51 5.55 8.24
N SER A 89 -23.73 6.82 7.90
CA SER A 89 -25.05 7.32 7.50
C SER A 89 -25.54 6.60 6.26
N TYR A 90 -24.70 6.49 5.22
CA TYR A 90 -25.02 5.77 3.99
C TYR A 90 -25.32 4.30 4.25
N TYR A 91 -24.48 3.60 5.03
CA TYR A 91 -24.73 2.21 5.41
C TYR A 91 -26.05 2.04 6.13
N GLY A 92 -26.39 2.96 7.04
CA GLY A 92 -27.67 2.99 7.75
C GLY A 92 -28.87 3.14 6.80
N GLN A 93 -28.77 4.07 5.83
CA GLN A 93 -29.79 4.27 4.80
C GLN A 93 -29.95 3.05 3.91
N LEU A 94 -28.83 2.45 3.45
CA LEU A 94 -28.81 1.26 2.63
C LEU A 94 -29.46 0.07 3.35
N LYS A 95 -29.14 -0.12 4.62
CA LYS A 95 -29.73 -1.16 5.49
C LYS A 95 -31.25 -1.00 5.58
N ARG A 96 -31.74 0.24 5.84
CA ARG A 96 -33.18 0.52 5.89
C ARG A 96 -33.88 0.20 4.58
N LYS A 97 -33.31 0.66 3.43
CA LYS A 97 -33.85 0.38 2.09
C LYS A 97 -33.91 -1.13 1.79
N THR A 98 -32.86 -1.85 2.19
CA THR A 98 -32.78 -3.32 2.01
C THR A 98 -33.86 -4.03 2.84
N ILE A 99 -34.04 -3.65 4.11
CA ILE A 99 -35.06 -4.24 4.97
C ILE A 99 -36.45 -3.98 4.39
N VAL A 100 -36.75 -2.74 4.01
CA VAL A 100 -38.05 -2.41 3.38
C VAL A 100 -38.24 -3.19 2.10
N ALA A 101 -37.23 -3.28 1.23
CA ALA A 101 -37.34 -4.07 -0.01
C ALA A 101 -37.73 -5.53 0.27
N TRP A 102 -37.11 -6.18 1.24
CA TRP A 102 -37.41 -7.59 1.59
C TRP A 102 -38.77 -7.77 2.26
N ILE A 103 -39.19 -6.83 3.13
CA ILE A 103 -40.52 -6.90 3.77
C ILE A 103 -41.65 -6.95 2.70
N PHE A 104 -41.49 -6.21 1.61
CA PHE A 104 -42.51 -6.16 0.55
C PHE A 104 -42.25 -7.13 -0.61
N ALA A 105 -40.97 -7.37 -0.99
CA ALA A 105 -40.65 -8.28 -2.10
C ALA A 105 -40.96 -9.74 -1.76
N LEU A 106 -40.77 -10.17 -0.51
CA LEU A 106 -41.06 -11.56 -0.10
C LEU A 106 -42.55 -11.92 -0.25
N PRO A 107 -43.51 -11.12 0.25
CA PRO A 107 -44.94 -11.35 -0.03
C PRO A 107 -45.26 -11.33 -1.52
N VAL A 108 -44.71 -10.37 -2.30
CA VAL A 108 -44.95 -10.32 -3.76
C VAL A 108 -44.44 -11.59 -4.45
N ALA A 109 -43.24 -12.09 -4.05
CA ALA A 109 -42.72 -13.34 -4.61
C ALA A 109 -43.58 -14.55 -4.23
N VAL A 110 -44.09 -14.65 -3.01
CA VAL A 110 -44.99 -15.72 -2.58
C VAL A 110 -46.32 -15.67 -3.36
N LEU A 111 -46.90 -14.49 -3.52
CA LEU A 111 -48.14 -14.30 -4.32
C LEU A 111 -47.90 -14.70 -5.78
N GLY A 112 -46.78 -14.27 -6.39
CA GLY A 112 -46.46 -14.57 -7.77
C GLY A 112 -46.05 -16.03 -8.04
N MET A 113 -45.52 -16.76 -7.05
CA MET A 113 -45.12 -18.16 -7.25
C MET A 113 -46.23 -19.18 -6.91
N PHE A 114 -47.05 -18.90 -5.90
CA PHE A 114 -47.96 -19.89 -5.36
C PHE A 114 -49.47 -19.51 -5.49
N LEU A 115 -49.79 -18.25 -5.70
CA LEU A 115 -51.15 -17.75 -5.62
C LEU A 115 -51.59 -16.98 -6.87
N MET A 116 -50.95 -17.18 -8.02
CA MET A 116 -51.28 -16.48 -9.29
C MET A 116 -52.73 -16.71 -9.75
N ASN A 117 -53.32 -17.85 -9.40
CA ASN A 117 -54.69 -18.23 -9.81
C ASN A 117 -55.79 -17.58 -8.94
N VAL A 118 -55.42 -16.80 -7.90
CA VAL A 118 -56.38 -16.13 -7.02
C VAL A 118 -56.91 -14.85 -7.70
N PRO A 119 -58.24 -14.68 -7.88
CA PRO A 119 -58.77 -13.46 -8.47
C PRO A 119 -58.33 -12.20 -7.74
N GLY A 120 -57.83 -11.22 -8.50
CA GLY A 120 -57.39 -9.94 -7.94
C GLY A 120 -55.99 -9.91 -7.32
N VAL A 121 -55.21 -11.01 -7.35
CA VAL A 121 -53.85 -11.08 -6.80
C VAL A 121 -52.95 -10.06 -7.46
N ASN A 122 -53.11 -9.75 -8.74
CA ASN A 122 -52.30 -8.77 -9.48
C ASN A 122 -52.36 -7.37 -8.85
N TRP A 123 -53.51 -6.97 -8.31
CA TRP A 123 -53.71 -5.70 -7.62
C TRP A 123 -52.94 -5.64 -6.29
N TRP A 124 -52.92 -6.75 -5.52
CA TRP A 124 -52.15 -6.86 -4.32
C TRP A 124 -50.67 -6.83 -4.60
N MET A 125 -50.23 -7.54 -5.66
CA MET A 125 -48.83 -7.53 -6.09
C MET A 125 -48.41 -6.13 -6.54
N LEU A 126 -49.25 -5.40 -7.29
CA LEU A 126 -49.01 -4.00 -7.67
C LEU A 126 -48.84 -3.13 -6.40
N LEU A 127 -49.79 -3.17 -5.47
CA LEU A 127 -49.77 -2.34 -4.27
C LEU A 127 -48.51 -2.59 -3.41
N LEU A 128 -48.15 -3.86 -3.22
CA LEU A 128 -46.98 -4.26 -2.43
C LEU A 128 -45.67 -3.96 -3.17
N SER A 129 -45.65 -3.89 -4.50
CA SER A 129 -44.45 -3.55 -5.28
C SER A 129 -44.13 -2.06 -5.25
N LEU A 130 -45.11 -1.16 -5.07
CA LEU A 130 -44.90 0.29 -5.06
C LEU A 130 -43.86 0.78 -4.04
N PRO A 131 -43.87 0.36 -2.75
CA PRO A 131 -42.83 0.75 -1.79
C PRO A 131 -41.43 0.32 -2.22
N VAL A 132 -41.30 -0.85 -2.87
CA VAL A 132 -39.98 -1.32 -3.34
C VAL A 132 -39.48 -0.45 -4.49
N ILE A 133 -40.35 -0.16 -5.46
CA ILE A 133 -39.99 0.63 -6.65
C ILE A 133 -39.72 2.09 -6.28
N LEU A 134 -40.66 2.73 -5.55
CA LEU A 134 -40.62 4.19 -5.30
C LEU A 134 -39.67 4.60 -4.17
N TYR A 135 -39.49 3.77 -3.14
CA TYR A 135 -38.62 4.09 -2.00
C TYR A 135 -37.28 3.35 -2.09
N SER A 136 -37.28 2.03 -2.13
CA SER A 136 -36.05 1.24 -2.11
C SER A 136 -35.26 1.36 -3.40
N GLY A 137 -35.95 1.33 -4.56
CA GLY A 137 -35.36 1.43 -5.91
C GLY A 137 -35.08 2.85 -6.40
N ARG A 138 -35.57 3.90 -5.69
CA ARG A 138 -35.48 5.29 -6.12
C ARG A 138 -34.08 5.70 -6.58
N SER A 139 -33.05 5.29 -5.87
CA SER A 139 -31.66 5.62 -6.19
C SER A 139 -31.21 5.06 -7.54
N PHE A 140 -31.67 3.85 -7.94
CA PHE A 140 -31.35 3.25 -9.23
C PHE A 140 -31.94 4.07 -10.38
N TYR A 141 -33.19 4.45 -10.29
CA TYR A 141 -33.88 5.23 -11.32
C TYR A 141 -33.31 6.64 -11.46
N MET A 142 -33.04 7.33 -10.33
CA MET A 142 -32.44 8.67 -10.36
C MET A 142 -31.03 8.65 -10.96
N ASN A 143 -30.22 7.65 -10.59
CA ASN A 143 -28.87 7.52 -11.13
C ASN A 143 -28.91 7.14 -12.62
N ALA A 144 -29.76 6.22 -13.01
CA ALA A 144 -29.94 5.85 -14.42
C ALA A 144 -30.33 7.06 -15.28
N TRP A 145 -31.27 7.88 -14.81
CA TRP A 145 -31.68 9.11 -15.50
C TRP A 145 -30.52 10.10 -15.69
N LYS A 146 -29.76 10.38 -14.62
CA LYS A 146 -28.57 11.24 -14.68
C LYS A 146 -27.51 10.72 -15.65
N GLN A 147 -27.29 9.40 -15.66
CA GLN A 147 -26.31 8.77 -16.55
C GLN A 147 -26.75 8.85 -18.02
N THR A 148 -28.02 8.61 -18.30
CA THR A 148 -28.59 8.72 -19.64
C THR A 148 -28.45 10.14 -20.21
N LEU A 149 -28.69 11.18 -19.41
CA LEU A 149 -28.47 12.58 -19.81
C LEU A 149 -27.01 12.85 -20.16
N GLN A 150 -26.06 12.15 -19.54
CA GLN A 150 -24.63 12.29 -19.82
C GLN A 150 -24.13 11.35 -20.92
N ARG A 151 -25.01 10.62 -21.60
CA ARG A 151 -24.69 9.60 -22.59
C ARG A 151 -23.71 8.53 -22.08
N THR A 152 -23.86 8.18 -20.80
CA THR A 152 -23.10 7.11 -20.14
C THR A 152 -24.09 6.07 -19.60
N SER A 153 -23.61 4.86 -19.36
CA SER A 153 -24.42 3.78 -18.76
C SER A 153 -23.60 3.09 -17.66
N ASN A 154 -24.32 2.61 -16.66
CA ASN A 154 -23.70 1.89 -15.54
C ASN A 154 -24.63 0.76 -15.07
N MET A 155 -24.26 0.11 -13.94
CA MET A 155 -25.08 -0.93 -13.32
C MET A 155 -26.50 -0.43 -12.97
N ASP A 156 -26.63 0.78 -12.43
CA ASP A 156 -27.93 1.34 -12.03
C ASP A 156 -28.84 1.51 -13.26
N THR A 157 -28.26 1.80 -14.45
CA THR A 157 -28.98 1.86 -15.72
C THR A 157 -29.58 0.50 -16.12
N LEU A 158 -28.81 -0.59 -15.97
CA LEU A 158 -29.28 -1.94 -16.30
C LEU A 158 -30.37 -2.39 -15.33
N VAL A 159 -30.20 -2.15 -14.03
CA VAL A 159 -31.21 -2.47 -13.01
C VAL A 159 -32.48 -1.66 -13.21
N ALA A 160 -32.37 -0.35 -13.44
CA ALA A 160 -33.50 0.53 -13.68
C ALA A 160 -34.28 0.11 -14.95
N LEU A 161 -33.55 -0.18 -16.03
CA LEU A 161 -34.19 -0.61 -17.30
C LEU A 161 -34.91 -1.94 -17.14
N SER A 162 -34.22 -2.97 -16.58
CA SER A 162 -34.80 -4.31 -16.41
C SER A 162 -36.03 -4.30 -15.49
N THR A 163 -35.95 -3.60 -14.36
CA THR A 163 -37.07 -3.50 -13.41
C THR A 163 -38.22 -2.63 -13.93
N SER A 164 -37.90 -1.55 -14.70
CA SER A 164 -38.96 -0.75 -15.38
C SER A 164 -39.69 -1.53 -16.42
N ILE A 165 -39.01 -2.32 -17.27
CA ILE A 165 -39.62 -3.16 -18.28
C ILE A 165 -40.55 -4.17 -17.58
N ALA A 166 -40.08 -4.91 -16.59
CA ALA A 166 -40.86 -5.89 -15.86
C ALA A 166 -42.10 -5.26 -15.17
N PHE A 167 -41.90 -4.10 -14.51
CA PHE A 167 -42.98 -3.41 -13.81
C PHE A 167 -44.04 -2.82 -14.77
N LEU A 168 -43.62 -2.11 -15.82
CA LEU A 168 -44.53 -1.49 -16.79
C LEU A 168 -45.34 -2.53 -17.59
N PHE A 169 -44.66 -3.65 -17.95
CA PHE A 169 -45.35 -4.76 -18.59
C PHE A 169 -46.42 -5.38 -17.67
N SER A 170 -46.08 -5.61 -16.39
CA SER A 170 -47.01 -6.11 -15.40
C SER A 170 -48.16 -5.14 -15.14
N LEU A 171 -47.87 -3.84 -15.13
CA LEU A 171 -48.88 -2.80 -15.02
C LEU A 171 -49.86 -2.83 -16.19
N PHE A 172 -49.34 -2.92 -17.42
CA PHE A 172 -50.19 -3.06 -18.62
C PHE A 172 -51.07 -4.29 -18.53
N ASN A 173 -50.54 -5.44 -18.16
CA ASN A 173 -51.31 -6.70 -18.05
C ASN A 173 -52.34 -6.65 -16.92
N THR A 174 -52.11 -5.90 -15.85
CA THR A 174 -53.05 -5.73 -14.74
C THR A 174 -54.25 -4.84 -15.15
N PHE A 175 -54.00 -3.75 -15.93
CA PHE A 175 -55.05 -2.82 -16.34
C PHE A 175 -55.79 -3.24 -17.60
N TYR A 176 -55.12 -3.95 -18.52
CA TYR A 176 -55.67 -4.35 -19.83
C TYR A 176 -55.54 -5.86 -20.07
N PRO A 177 -56.09 -6.75 -19.20
CA PRO A 177 -55.98 -8.20 -19.36
C PRO A 177 -56.70 -8.69 -20.60
N GLU A 178 -57.78 -8.00 -21.01
CA GLU A 178 -58.59 -8.36 -22.20
C GLU A 178 -57.79 -8.33 -23.51
N PHE A 179 -56.72 -7.53 -23.57
CA PHE A 179 -55.82 -7.49 -24.72
C PHE A 179 -55.17 -8.87 -25.01
N TRP A 180 -54.90 -9.64 -23.97
CA TRP A 180 -54.32 -10.98 -24.07
C TRP A 180 -55.38 -12.04 -24.23
N TYR A 181 -56.48 -11.97 -23.48
CA TYR A 181 -57.57 -12.93 -23.59
C TYR A 181 -58.20 -12.94 -24.98
N SER A 182 -58.31 -11.79 -25.66
CA SER A 182 -58.83 -11.70 -27.03
C SER A 182 -57.90 -12.39 -28.06
N ARG A 183 -56.66 -12.71 -27.70
CA ARG A 183 -55.66 -13.43 -28.51
C ARG A 183 -55.45 -14.87 -28.05
N GLY A 184 -56.24 -15.35 -27.08
CA GLY A 184 -56.08 -16.69 -26.52
C GLY A 184 -54.87 -16.87 -25.59
N LEU A 185 -54.29 -15.77 -25.12
CA LEU A 185 -53.14 -15.77 -24.24
C LEU A 185 -53.51 -15.35 -22.81
N GLU A 186 -52.78 -15.86 -21.81
CA GLU A 186 -52.96 -15.45 -20.41
C GLU A 186 -52.07 -14.26 -20.08
N PRO A 187 -52.59 -13.24 -19.36
CA PRO A 187 -51.83 -12.06 -18.96
C PRO A 187 -50.90 -12.38 -17.76
N HIS A 188 -49.66 -12.75 -18.01
CA HIS A 188 -48.69 -12.96 -16.96
C HIS A 188 -48.12 -11.62 -16.41
N VAL A 189 -48.00 -11.52 -15.09
CA VAL A 189 -47.37 -10.38 -14.39
C VAL A 189 -46.03 -10.80 -13.83
N TYR A 190 -45.10 -9.84 -13.69
CA TYR A 190 -43.70 -10.03 -13.23
C TYR A 190 -43.30 -9.01 -12.16
N TYR A 191 -44.25 -8.60 -11.30
CA TYR A 191 -44.00 -7.71 -10.17
C TYR A 191 -42.97 -8.31 -9.20
N GLU A 192 -43.03 -9.64 -9.00
CA GLU A 192 -42.10 -10.38 -8.18
C GLU A 192 -40.67 -10.28 -8.73
N ALA A 193 -40.51 -10.38 -10.06
CA ALA A 193 -39.19 -10.23 -10.67
C ALA A 193 -38.63 -8.83 -10.43
N ALA A 194 -39.43 -7.77 -10.68
CA ALA A 194 -38.99 -6.39 -10.48
C ALA A 194 -38.59 -6.11 -9.01
N THR A 195 -39.39 -6.57 -8.03
CA THR A 195 -39.15 -6.32 -6.62
C THR A 195 -37.97 -7.13 -6.05
N VAL A 196 -37.87 -8.41 -6.43
CA VAL A 196 -36.83 -9.32 -5.98
C VAL A 196 -35.44 -8.92 -6.56
N ILE A 197 -35.38 -8.46 -7.83
CA ILE A 197 -34.17 -7.91 -8.42
C ILE A 197 -33.66 -6.75 -7.57
N ILE A 198 -34.52 -5.76 -7.25
CA ILE A 198 -34.10 -4.61 -6.40
C ILE A 198 -33.65 -5.11 -5.03
N ALA A 199 -34.36 -6.04 -4.41
CA ALA A 199 -34.02 -6.56 -3.09
C ALA A 199 -32.64 -7.25 -3.08
N PHE A 200 -32.33 -8.14 -4.05
CA PHE A 200 -31.04 -8.80 -4.15
C PHE A 200 -29.91 -7.84 -4.50
N VAL A 201 -30.13 -6.88 -5.37
CA VAL A 201 -29.10 -5.86 -5.69
C VAL A 201 -28.79 -5.01 -4.46
N LEU A 202 -29.79 -4.65 -3.66
CA LEU A 202 -29.57 -3.93 -2.40
C LEU A 202 -28.83 -4.77 -1.37
N VAL A 203 -29.11 -6.07 -1.24
CA VAL A 203 -28.32 -7.00 -0.40
C VAL A 203 -26.88 -7.05 -0.88
N GLY A 204 -26.67 -7.19 -2.20
CA GLY A 204 -25.31 -7.17 -2.78
C GLY A 204 -24.56 -5.90 -2.41
N LYS A 205 -25.17 -4.71 -2.59
CA LYS A 205 -24.61 -3.41 -2.18
C LYS A 205 -24.34 -3.32 -0.67
N LEU A 206 -25.24 -3.81 0.16
CA LEU A 206 -25.08 -3.81 1.61
C LEU A 206 -23.89 -4.68 2.07
N MET A 207 -23.76 -5.87 1.48
CA MET A 207 -22.62 -6.76 1.74
C MET A 207 -21.31 -6.17 1.24
N GLU A 208 -21.32 -5.50 0.10
CA GLU A 208 -20.19 -4.75 -0.46
C GLU A 208 -19.69 -3.67 0.51
N GLU A 209 -20.60 -2.79 1.01
CA GLU A 209 -20.25 -1.73 1.95
C GLU A 209 -19.73 -2.28 3.28
N LYS A 210 -20.35 -3.32 3.82
CA LYS A 210 -19.87 -4.01 5.01
C LYS A 210 -18.46 -4.57 4.83
N ALA A 211 -18.14 -5.04 3.65
CA ALA A 211 -16.86 -5.62 3.33
C ALA A 211 -15.77 -4.55 3.12
N LYS A 212 -16.11 -3.43 2.46
CA LYS A 212 -15.20 -2.26 2.35
C LYS A 212 -14.78 -1.77 3.73
N GLY A 213 -15.69 -1.64 4.69
CA GLY A 213 -15.38 -1.28 6.06
C GLY A 213 -14.37 -2.22 6.76
N LYS A 214 -14.38 -3.53 6.44
CA LYS A 214 -13.40 -4.49 6.98
C LYS A 214 -12.03 -4.42 6.30
N THR A 215 -11.92 -3.95 5.07
CA THR A 215 -10.64 -3.85 4.37
C THR A 215 -9.79 -2.67 4.85
N SER A 216 -10.39 -1.64 5.45
CA SER A 216 -9.71 -0.47 6.05
C SER A 216 -9.17 -0.72 7.47
N THR A 217 -9.28 -1.93 8.00
CA THR A 217 -8.94 -2.24 9.42
C THR A 217 -7.46 -1.97 9.74
N ALA A 218 -6.55 -2.18 8.79
CA ALA A 218 -5.11 -1.95 8.99
C ALA A 218 -4.80 -0.47 9.26
N ILE A 219 -5.37 0.44 8.46
CA ILE A 219 -5.22 1.89 8.68
C ILE A 219 -5.83 2.31 10.01
N ARG A 220 -7.04 1.82 10.33
CA ARG A 220 -7.69 2.13 11.61
C ARG A 220 -6.85 1.67 12.81
N LYS A 221 -6.17 0.54 12.72
CA LYS A 221 -5.24 0.10 13.76
C LYS A 221 -4.06 1.06 13.92
N LEU A 222 -3.46 1.51 12.80
CA LEU A 222 -2.37 2.50 12.85
C LEU A 222 -2.84 3.85 13.40
N MET A 223 -4.02 4.32 13.00
CA MET A 223 -4.62 5.56 13.53
C MET A 223 -4.94 5.43 15.02
N GLY A 224 -5.34 4.26 15.50
CA GLY A 224 -5.60 3.98 16.92
C GLY A 224 -4.33 4.00 17.81
N LEU A 225 -3.13 4.07 17.22
CA LEU A 225 -1.87 4.24 17.94
C LEU A 225 -1.63 5.68 18.39
N GLN A 226 -2.35 6.67 17.87
CA GLN A 226 -2.22 8.06 18.28
C GLN A 226 -3.23 8.38 19.37
N PRO A 227 -2.80 8.77 20.59
CA PRO A 227 -3.71 9.21 21.62
C PRO A 227 -4.43 10.51 21.22
N ARG A 228 -5.54 10.85 21.84
CA ARG A 228 -6.27 12.09 21.53
C ARG A 228 -5.77 13.29 22.30
N THR A 229 -5.17 13.07 23.45
CA THR A 229 -4.64 14.12 24.34
C THR A 229 -3.19 13.88 24.66
N ALA A 230 -2.48 14.94 25.00
CA ALA A 230 -1.10 14.92 25.47
C ALA A 230 -0.99 15.70 26.77
N ARG A 231 -0.14 15.25 27.69
CA ARG A 231 0.10 15.92 28.96
C ARG A 231 1.29 16.84 28.85
N VAL A 232 1.05 18.13 28.79
CA VAL A 232 2.08 19.17 28.66
C VAL A 232 2.49 19.71 30.01
N VAL A 233 3.78 19.95 30.18
CA VAL A 233 4.34 20.56 31.38
C VAL A 233 4.59 22.05 31.11
N LYS A 234 3.74 22.93 31.68
CA LYS A 234 3.88 24.39 31.62
C LYS A 234 4.06 24.93 33.06
N ASP A 235 5.07 25.71 33.28
CA ASP A 235 5.38 26.34 34.57
C ASP A 235 5.38 25.37 35.77
N GLY A 236 5.85 24.13 35.53
CA GLY A 236 5.92 23.08 36.55
C GLY A 236 4.58 22.38 36.87
N ARG A 237 3.52 22.67 36.12
CA ARG A 237 2.21 22.00 36.21
C ARG A 237 1.95 21.15 34.98
N GLU A 238 1.32 19.98 35.20
CA GLU A 238 0.88 19.11 34.11
C GLU A 238 -0.55 19.49 33.70
N GLU A 239 -0.78 19.68 32.40
CA GLU A 239 -2.08 19.99 31.84
C GLU A 239 -2.34 19.06 30.63
N ASP A 240 -3.53 18.44 30.57
CA ASP A 240 -3.92 17.63 29.42
C ASP A 240 -4.52 18.52 28.34
N ILE A 241 -3.89 18.56 27.16
CA ILE A 241 -4.35 19.29 26.00
C ILE A 241 -4.65 18.36 24.83
N LEU A 242 -5.42 18.81 23.86
CA LEU A 242 -5.60 18.05 22.61
C LEU A 242 -4.28 18.00 21.83
N ILE A 243 -4.00 16.87 21.17
CA ILE A 243 -2.79 16.74 20.34
C ILE A 243 -2.74 17.77 19.21
N ALA A 244 -3.91 18.20 18.71
CA ALA A 244 -4.00 19.23 17.68
C ALA A 244 -3.45 20.60 18.15
N ASP A 245 -3.47 20.87 19.44
CA ASP A 245 -3.01 22.14 20.04
C ASP A 245 -1.52 22.09 20.44
N LEU A 246 -0.87 20.91 20.34
CA LEU A 246 0.52 20.73 20.73
C LEU A 246 1.46 21.38 19.73
N GLN A 247 2.46 22.11 20.21
CA GLN A 247 3.44 22.83 19.39
C GLN A 247 4.86 22.24 19.50
N VAL A 248 5.67 22.50 18.47
CA VAL A 248 7.08 22.13 18.52
C VAL A 248 7.78 22.92 19.63
N GLY A 249 8.52 22.22 20.49
CA GLY A 249 9.19 22.77 21.66
C GLY A 249 8.44 22.55 22.98
N ASP A 250 7.17 22.14 22.95
CA ASP A 250 6.43 21.82 24.17
C ASP A 250 7.06 20.63 24.92
N LYS A 251 7.06 20.71 26.23
CA LYS A 251 7.50 19.62 27.11
C LYS A 251 6.32 18.71 27.43
N VAL A 252 6.44 17.45 27.07
CA VAL A 252 5.40 16.43 27.24
C VAL A 252 5.86 15.42 28.27
N SER A 253 5.01 15.16 29.29
CA SER A 253 5.18 14.12 30.30
C SER A 253 4.51 12.84 29.82
N VAL A 254 5.26 11.71 29.83
CA VAL A 254 4.73 10.39 29.42
C VAL A 254 4.94 9.41 30.56
N ARG A 255 3.86 8.81 31.04
CA ARG A 255 3.86 7.84 32.15
C ARG A 255 3.95 6.40 31.63
N PRO A 256 4.34 5.44 32.49
CA PRO A 256 4.31 4.03 32.14
C PRO A 256 2.94 3.57 31.64
N GLY A 257 2.92 2.80 30.54
CA GLY A 257 1.73 2.31 29.87
C GLY A 257 1.07 3.31 28.92
N GLU A 258 1.50 4.58 28.91
CA GLU A 258 0.97 5.58 27.97
C GLU A 258 1.62 5.50 26.58
N GLN A 259 0.84 5.85 25.56
CA GLN A 259 1.34 6.02 24.19
C GLN A 259 2.02 7.38 24.05
N ILE A 260 3.12 7.42 23.33
CA ILE A 260 3.85 8.65 23.02
C ILE A 260 3.06 9.45 21.98
N PRO A 261 2.68 10.72 22.27
CA PRO A 261 1.74 11.46 21.45
C PRO A 261 2.35 12.04 20.16
N VAL A 262 3.64 12.41 20.18
CA VAL A 262 4.35 13.07 19.09
C VAL A 262 5.81 12.63 19.04
N ASP A 263 6.52 12.91 17.93
CA ASP A 263 7.97 12.63 17.86
C ASP A 263 8.76 13.69 18.64
N GLY A 264 9.76 13.25 19.38
CA GLY A 264 10.57 14.16 20.18
C GLY A 264 11.87 13.57 20.72
N VAL A 265 12.47 14.28 21.66
CA VAL A 265 13.70 13.88 22.33
C VAL A 265 13.50 13.90 23.85
N ILE A 266 13.98 12.88 24.54
CA ILE A 266 13.93 12.78 26.00
C ILE A 266 14.85 13.86 26.61
N VAL A 267 14.29 14.68 27.49
CA VAL A 267 15.03 15.72 28.22
C VAL A 267 15.22 15.37 29.69
N GLY A 268 14.49 14.39 30.21
CA GLY A 268 14.64 13.92 31.57
C GLY A 268 13.96 12.58 31.83
N GLY A 269 14.60 11.72 32.60
CA GLY A 269 14.14 10.36 32.88
C GLY A 269 14.81 9.30 32.00
N ASN A 270 14.66 8.03 32.36
CA ASN A 270 15.08 6.86 31.61
C ASN A 270 13.89 5.92 31.53
N THR A 271 13.75 5.23 30.40
CA THR A 271 12.61 4.37 30.14
C THR A 271 12.94 3.23 29.20
N PHE A 272 12.06 2.22 29.15
CA PHE A 272 12.01 1.22 28.06
C PHE A 272 10.78 1.49 27.20
N ILE A 273 10.96 1.61 25.90
CA ILE A 273 9.90 1.90 24.94
C ILE A 273 9.68 0.71 24.03
N ASP A 274 8.43 0.27 23.94
CA ASP A 274 8.00 -0.71 22.95
C ASP A 274 7.76 0.01 21.60
N GLU A 275 8.69 -0.16 20.70
CA GLU A 275 8.65 0.38 19.34
C GLU A 275 8.14 -0.65 18.32
N SER A 276 7.67 -1.84 18.74
CA SER A 276 7.33 -2.97 17.88
C SER A 276 6.29 -2.64 16.82
N MET A 277 5.36 -1.72 17.12
CA MET A 277 4.33 -1.28 16.16
C MET A 277 4.90 -0.48 14.99
N ILE A 278 6.05 0.16 15.15
CA ILE A 278 6.71 0.96 14.13
C ILE A 278 7.94 0.22 13.60
N SER A 279 8.85 -0.22 14.49
CA SER A 279 10.11 -0.86 14.11
C SER A 279 9.98 -2.37 13.84
N GLY A 280 8.92 -3.03 14.33
CA GLY A 280 8.76 -4.47 14.25
C GLY A 280 9.63 -5.29 15.19
N GLU A 281 10.47 -4.66 15.99
CA GLU A 281 11.34 -5.33 16.96
C GLU A 281 10.55 -5.60 18.25
N PRO A 282 10.41 -6.87 18.68
CA PRO A 282 9.55 -7.21 19.82
C PRO A 282 10.16 -6.88 21.18
N ILE A 283 11.45 -6.53 21.23
CA ILE A 283 12.16 -6.24 22.49
C ILE A 283 12.12 -4.73 22.74
N PRO A 284 11.58 -4.28 23.92
CA PRO A 284 11.59 -2.88 24.28
C PRO A 284 13.01 -2.30 24.30
N VAL A 285 13.17 -1.09 23.76
CA VAL A 285 14.47 -0.42 23.62
C VAL A 285 14.66 0.51 24.83
N GLU A 286 15.83 0.41 25.48
CA GLU A 286 16.22 1.37 26.52
C GLU A 286 16.44 2.76 25.90
N LYS A 287 15.81 3.78 26.44
CA LYS A 287 15.94 5.19 26.04
C LYS A 287 16.36 6.06 27.21
N LYS A 288 17.35 6.91 26.93
CA LYS A 288 17.95 7.83 27.91
C LYS A 288 17.79 9.28 27.47
N GLN A 289 18.15 10.20 28.31
CA GLN A 289 18.21 11.62 27.96
C GLN A 289 19.03 11.84 26.69
N GLY A 290 18.48 12.56 25.72
CA GLY A 290 19.05 12.81 24.40
C GLY A 290 18.58 11.84 23.32
N ASP A 291 17.92 10.73 23.66
CA ASP A 291 17.43 9.77 22.69
C ASP A 291 16.10 10.22 22.05
N LYS A 292 15.93 9.87 20.78
CA LYS A 292 14.70 10.13 20.03
C LYS A 292 13.61 9.11 20.39
N VAL A 293 12.37 9.59 20.47
CA VAL A 293 11.15 8.81 20.67
C VAL A 293 10.15 9.14 19.58
N LEU A 294 9.32 8.16 19.21
CA LEU A 294 8.38 8.24 18.09
C LEU A 294 6.93 8.18 18.55
N ALA A 295 6.07 8.94 17.90
CA ALA A 295 4.63 8.92 18.13
C ALA A 295 4.05 7.52 17.93
N GLY A 296 3.09 7.11 18.79
CA GLY A 296 2.40 5.82 18.70
C GLY A 296 3.15 4.65 19.32
N THR A 297 4.38 4.82 19.81
CA THR A 297 5.10 3.81 20.60
C THR A 297 4.64 3.85 22.05
N ILE A 298 4.85 2.77 22.81
CA ILE A 298 4.32 2.61 24.17
C ILE A 298 5.45 2.67 25.20
N ASN A 299 5.31 3.57 26.15
CA ASN A 299 6.22 3.62 27.30
C ASN A 299 5.96 2.45 28.25
N GLN A 300 6.95 1.59 28.48
CA GLN A 300 6.80 0.39 29.33
C GLN A 300 7.09 0.69 30.81
N ASN A 301 8.25 1.26 31.12
CA ASN A 301 8.73 1.45 32.47
C ASN A 301 9.33 2.85 32.67
N GLY A 302 9.07 3.46 33.83
CA GLY A 302 9.59 4.79 34.14
C GLY A 302 8.76 5.91 33.51
N ALA A 303 8.66 7.05 34.20
CA ALA A 303 8.10 8.26 33.61
C ALA A 303 9.24 9.10 33.03
N PHE A 304 8.99 9.75 31.92
CA PHE A 304 9.98 10.63 31.29
C PHE A 304 9.32 11.91 30.76
N ILE A 305 10.14 12.94 30.58
CA ILE A 305 9.74 14.19 29.93
C ILE A 305 10.49 14.27 28.60
N MET A 306 9.77 14.59 27.55
CA MET A 306 10.31 14.80 26.22
C MET A 306 9.99 16.20 25.72
N THR A 307 10.81 16.72 24.79
CA THR A 307 10.48 17.93 24.01
C THR A 307 9.98 17.51 22.65
N ALA A 308 8.80 18.03 22.26
CA ALA A 308 8.20 17.78 20.96
C ALA A 308 9.05 18.37 19.83
N GLN A 309 9.43 17.56 18.83
CA GLN A 309 10.20 17.99 17.65
C GLN A 309 9.36 18.01 16.37
N LYS A 310 8.51 16.97 16.18
CA LYS A 310 7.59 16.90 15.05
C LYS A 310 6.18 16.66 15.61
N VAL A 311 5.22 17.48 15.17
CA VAL A 311 3.82 17.42 15.65
C VAL A 311 2.85 17.26 14.48
N GLY A 312 1.66 16.76 14.74
CA GLY A 312 0.58 16.63 13.77
C GLY A 312 0.96 15.80 12.53
N LYS A 313 0.80 16.38 11.33
CA LYS A 313 1.07 15.72 10.05
C LYS A 313 2.54 15.37 9.79
N ASN A 314 3.45 15.93 10.58
CA ASN A 314 4.90 15.78 10.39
C ASN A 314 5.49 14.61 11.22
N THR A 315 4.72 13.96 12.08
CA THR A 315 5.18 12.78 12.82
C THR A 315 5.40 11.59 11.89
N VAL A 316 6.34 10.71 12.24
CA VAL A 316 6.64 9.49 11.46
C VAL A 316 5.38 8.62 11.32
N LEU A 317 4.59 8.47 12.39
CA LEU A 317 3.34 7.71 12.33
C LEU A 317 2.33 8.34 11.35
N ALA A 318 2.17 9.66 11.35
CA ALA A 318 1.28 10.35 10.42
C ALA A 318 1.75 10.21 8.96
N GLN A 319 3.06 10.23 8.70
CA GLN A 319 3.64 9.99 7.38
C GLN A 319 3.38 8.55 6.90
N ILE A 320 3.53 7.55 7.79
CA ILE A 320 3.21 6.14 7.49
C ILE A 320 1.74 6.00 7.12
N ILE A 321 0.81 6.55 7.93
CA ILE A 321 -0.63 6.52 7.67
C ILE A 321 -0.92 7.15 6.30
N ARG A 322 -0.36 8.32 6.02
CA ARG A 322 -0.53 9.02 4.75
C ARG A 322 -0.03 8.21 3.57
N MET A 323 1.17 7.59 3.65
CA MET A 323 1.69 6.73 2.59
C MET A 323 0.76 5.53 2.31
N VAL A 324 0.22 4.89 3.35
CA VAL A 324 -0.71 3.77 3.19
C VAL A 324 -2.02 4.24 2.55
N GLN A 325 -2.54 5.40 2.92
CA GLN A 325 -3.74 5.99 2.30
C GLN A 325 -3.52 6.33 0.83
N GLU A 326 -2.40 6.98 0.49
CA GLU A 326 -2.02 7.30 -0.90
C GLU A 326 -1.85 6.02 -1.74
N ALA A 327 -1.21 4.99 -1.17
CA ALA A 327 -1.05 3.70 -1.83
C ALA A 327 -2.39 3.04 -2.13
N GLN A 328 -3.29 3.02 -1.15
CA GLN A 328 -4.64 2.48 -1.33
C GLN A 328 -5.48 3.31 -2.31
N GLY A 329 -5.22 4.62 -2.41
CA GLY A 329 -5.84 5.52 -3.38
C GLY A 329 -5.34 5.34 -4.82
N SER A 330 -4.20 4.68 -5.02
CA SER A 330 -3.59 4.52 -6.33
C SER A 330 -4.27 3.43 -7.19
N LYS A 331 -4.22 3.58 -8.52
CA LYS A 331 -4.76 2.60 -9.49
C LYS A 331 -3.67 1.71 -10.06
N ALA A 332 -3.85 0.40 -9.94
CA ALA A 332 -3.00 -0.57 -10.63
C ALA A 332 -3.19 -0.52 -12.16
N PRO A 333 -2.15 -0.82 -12.95
CA PRO A 333 -2.26 -0.94 -14.40
C PRO A 333 -3.39 -1.88 -14.86
N VAL A 334 -3.57 -3.01 -14.20
CA VAL A 334 -4.64 -3.96 -14.50
C VAL A 334 -6.04 -3.34 -14.30
N GLN A 335 -6.23 -2.44 -13.36
CA GLN A 335 -7.51 -1.75 -13.12
C GLN A 335 -7.89 -0.85 -14.29
N ARG A 336 -6.91 -0.18 -14.93
CA ARG A 336 -7.16 0.65 -16.13
C ARG A 336 -7.68 -0.19 -17.31
N ILE A 337 -7.21 -1.44 -17.42
CA ILE A 337 -7.71 -2.39 -18.44
C ILE A 337 -9.16 -2.77 -18.13
N VAL A 338 -9.45 -3.09 -16.88
CA VAL A 338 -10.80 -3.43 -16.41
C VAL A 338 -11.77 -2.28 -16.66
N ASP A 339 -11.39 -1.04 -16.36
CA ASP A 339 -12.22 0.15 -16.59
C ASP A 339 -12.57 0.32 -18.09
N LYS A 340 -11.59 0.10 -19.00
CA LYS A 340 -11.82 0.13 -20.45
C LYS A 340 -12.79 -0.99 -20.92
N VAL A 341 -12.59 -2.20 -20.41
CA VAL A 341 -13.47 -3.34 -20.74
C VAL A 341 -14.90 -3.06 -20.28
N THR A 342 -15.08 -2.54 -19.06
CA THR A 342 -16.40 -2.22 -18.51
C THR A 342 -17.12 -1.14 -19.32
N ALA A 343 -16.42 -0.15 -19.85
CA ALA A 343 -17.00 0.91 -20.67
C ALA A 343 -17.61 0.38 -21.99
N VAL A 344 -17.04 -0.69 -22.55
CA VAL A 344 -17.54 -1.33 -23.78
C VAL A 344 -18.59 -2.40 -23.44
N PHE A 345 -18.48 -3.04 -22.31
CA PHE A 345 -19.29 -4.18 -21.92
C PHE A 345 -20.79 -3.85 -21.81
N VAL A 346 -21.15 -2.73 -21.15
CA VAL A 346 -22.57 -2.36 -20.94
C VAL A 346 -23.31 -2.09 -22.27
N PRO A 347 -22.78 -1.30 -23.22
CA PRO A 347 -23.38 -1.17 -24.55
C PRO A 347 -23.54 -2.50 -25.30
N VAL A 348 -22.54 -3.41 -25.21
CA VAL A 348 -22.61 -4.73 -25.84
C VAL A 348 -23.74 -5.56 -25.24
N VAL A 349 -23.88 -5.56 -23.92
CA VAL A 349 -24.97 -6.28 -23.22
C VAL A 349 -26.34 -5.76 -23.62
N LEU A 350 -26.50 -4.44 -23.73
CA LEU A 350 -27.76 -3.86 -24.23
C LEU A 350 -28.09 -4.35 -25.64
N ALA A 351 -27.12 -4.40 -26.53
CA ALA A 351 -27.27 -4.94 -27.87
C ALA A 351 -27.65 -6.45 -27.86
N VAL A 352 -26.97 -7.23 -26.99
CA VAL A 352 -27.27 -8.66 -26.81
C VAL A 352 -28.71 -8.87 -26.29
N ALA A 353 -29.15 -8.06 -25.32
CA ALA A 353 -30.51 -8.15 -24.76
C ALA A 353 -31.57 -7.86 -25.85
N VAL A 354 -31.35 -6.79 -26.64
CA VAL A 354 -32.23 -6.47 -27.78
C VAL A 354 -32.21 -7.60 -28.83
N PHE A 355 -31.03 -8.11 -29.17
CA PHE A 355 -30.87 -9.23 -30.09
C PHE A 355 -31.59 -10.49 -29.59
N THR A 356 -31.44 -10.82 -28.32
CA THR A 356 -32.13 -11.94 -27.67
C THR A 356 -33.66 -11.79 -27.79
N PHE A 357 -34.17 -10.59 -27.47
CA PHE A 357 -35.59 -10.30 -27.62
C PHE A 357 -36.10 -10.52 -29.05
N LEU A 358 -35.36 -9.99 -30.04
CA LEU A 358 -35.72 -10.14 -31.44
C LEU A 358 -35.69 -11.60 -31.92
N VAL A 359 -34.68 -12.37 -31.51
CA VAL A 359 -34.58 -13.80 -31.86
C VAL A 359 -35.75 -14.58 -31.32
N TRP A 360 -36.16 -14.34 -30.08
CA TRP A 360 -37.33 -14.99 -29.50
C TRP A 360 -38.65 -14.65 -30.22
N ILE A 361 -38.84 -13.39 -30.60
CA ILE A 361 -40.01 -12.95 -31.36
C ILE A 361 -40.05 -13.58 -32.74
N VAL A 362 -38.91 -13.69 -33.44
CA VAL A 362 -38.80 -14.26 -34.78
C VAL A 362 -38.96 -15.78 -34.74
N ALA A 363 -38.39 -16.46 -33.74
CA ALA A 363 -38.42 -17.92 -33.64
C ALA A 363 -39.75 -18.47 -33.11
N GLY A 364 -40.37 -17.81 -32.12
CA GLY A 364 -41.58 -18.29 -31.44
C GLY A 364 -42.87 -17.52 -31.79
N GLY A 365 -42.75 -16.41 -32.53
CA GLY A 365 -43.90 -15.59 -32.90
C GLY A 365 -44.39 -14.68 -31.76
N ALA A 366 -45.59 -14.10 -31.94
CA ALA A 366 -46.19 -13.19 -30.97
C ALA A 366 -46.59 -13.90 -29.65
N ASP A 367 -46.81 -15.21 -29.70
CA ASP A 367 -47.24 -16.03 -28.57
C ASP A 367 -46.10 -16.17 -27.54
N ASP A 368 -44.83 -16.09 -27.97
CA ASP A 368 -43.63 -16.18 -27.11
C ASP A 368 -43.13 -14.82 -26.59
N PHE A 369 -43.95 -13.77 -26.72
CA PHE A 369 -43.56 -12.42 -26.26
C PHE A 369 -43.11 -12.39 -24.77
N SER A 370 -43.78 -13.14 -23.91
CA SER A 370 -43.42 -13.25 -22.49
C SER A 370 -42.05 -13.88 -22.31
N TYR A 371 -41.68 -14.91 -23.07
CA TYR A 371 -40.39 -15.55 -23.06
C TYR A 371 -39.30 -14.60 -23.61
N ALA A 372 -39.58 -13.89 -24.68
CA ALA A 372 -38.68 -12.89 -25.26
C ALA A 372 -38.32 -11.80 -24.26
N MET A 373 -39.36 -11.27 -23.58
CA MET A 373 -39.16 -10.23 -22.56
C MET A 373 -38.40 -10.77 -21.36
N LEU A 374 -38.76 -11.95 -20.84
CA LEU A 374 -38.10 -12.55 -19.68
C LEU A 374 -36.63 -12.83 -19.95
N SER A 375 -36.32 -13.38 -21.14
CA SER A 375 -34.94 -13.66 -21.54
C SER A 375 -34.14 -12.37 -21.69
N ALA A 376 -34.69 -11.33 -22.32
CA ALA A 376 -34.02 -10.03 -22.42
C ALA A 376 -33.77 -9.39 -21.05
N VAL A 377 -34.75 -9.40 -20.15
CA VAL A 377 -34.59 -8.90 -18.77
C VAL A 377 -33.57 -9.73 -18.02
N SER A 378 -33.58 -11.07 -18.15
CA SER A 378 -32.59 -11.95 -17.52
C SER A 378 -31.17 -11.66 -17.99
N VAL A 379 -30.97 -11.40 -19.30
CA VAL A 379 -29.68 -10.98 -19.88
C VAL A 379 -29.22 -9.66 -19.28
N LEU A 380 -30.11 -8.67 -19.18
CA LEU A 380 -29.76 -7.37 -18.58
C LEU A 380 -29.35 -7.50 -17.11
N VAL A 381 -30.01 -8.35 -16.35
CA VAL A 381 -29.72 -8.56 -14.93
C VAL A 381 -28.42 -9.32 -14.72
N ILE A 382 -28.28 -10.52 -15.38
CA ILE A 382 -27.08 -11.37 -15.15
C ILE A 382 -25.80 -10.73 -15.66
N ALA A 383 -25.89 -9.85 -16.62
CA ALA A 383 -24.72 -9.19 -17.19
C ALA A 383 -24.20 -8.01 -16.36
N CYS A 384 -24.81 -7.70 -15.20
CA CYS A 384 -24.27 -6.67 -14.33
C CYS A 384 -22.84 -7.02 -13.86
N PRO A 385 -21.79 -6.26 -14.20
CA PRO A 385 -20.43 -6.57 -13.77
C PRO A 385 -20.13 -6.03 -12.35
N CYS A 386 -21.04 -6.29 -11.39
CA CYS A 386 -21.01 -5.73 -10.03
C CYS A 386 -19.70 -6.04 -9.30
N ALA A 387 -19.24 -7.30 -9.39
CA ALA A 387 -18.01 -7.75 -8.76
C ALA A 387 -16.72 -7.19 -9.40
N LEU A 388 -16.79 -6.85 -10.70
CA LEU A 388 -15.61 -6.43 -11.48
C LEU A 388 -15.00 -5.12 -10.97
N GLY A 389 -15.83 -4.16 -10.60
CA GLY A 389 -15.39 -2.87 -10.06
C GLY A 389 -14.66 -2.97 -8.71
N LEU A 390 -14.90 -4.07 -7.97
CA LEU A 390 -14.29 -4.31 -6.66
C LEU A 390 -13.11 -5.28 -6.70
N ALA A 391 -13.00 -6.10 -7.75
CA ALA A 391 -12.04 -7.20 -7.84
C ALA A 391 -10.59 -6.77 -7.58
N THR A 392 -10.17 -5.67 -8.16
CA THR A 392 -8.80 -5.12 -7.99
C THR A 392 -8.67 -4.27 -6.74
N PRO A 393 -9.52 -3.25 -6.48
CA PRO A 393 -9.33 -2.36 -5.34
C PRO A 393 -9.36 -3.07 -4.00
N THR A 394 -10.29 -4.02 -3.77
CA THR A 394 -10.37 -4.74 -2.49
C THR A 394 -9.14 -5.60 -2.23
N ALA A 395 -8.62 -6.28 -3.25
CA ALA A 395 -7.40 -7.09 -3.12
C ALA A 395 -6.17 -6.21 -2.83
N LEU A 396 -6.07 -5.05 -3.47
CA LEU A 396 -4.99 -4.07 -3.22
C LEU A 396 -5.07 -3.51 -1.81
N MET A 397 -6.25 -3.08 -1.36
CA MET A 397 -6.44 -2.54 -0.01
C MET A 397 -6.00 -3.55 1.06
N VAL A 398 -6.41 -4.81 0.93
CA VAL A 398 -6.01 -5.88 1.85
C VAL A 398 -4.51 -6.15 1.75
N GLY A 399 -3.95 -6.18 0.53
CA GLY A 399 -2.52 -6.41 0.30
C GLY A 399 -1.64 -5.32 0.88
N ILE A 400 -1.94 -4.04 0.60
CA ILE A 400 -1.22 -2.89 1.12
C ILE A 400 -1.35 -2.81 2.64
N GLY A 401 -2.58 -3.02 3.17
CA GLY A 401 -2.81 -3.04 4.61
C GLY A 401 -2.02 -4.13 5.33
N LYS A 402 -1.98 -5.35 4.76
CA LYS A 402 -1.16 -6.45 5.31
C LYS A 402 0.34 -6.17 5.19
N GLY A 403 0.77 -5.47 4.14
CA GLY A 403 2.13 -4.98 4.01
C GLY A 403 2.50 -4.06 5.18
N ALA A 404 1.68 -3.06 5.45
CA ALA A 404 1.89 -2.11 6.54
C ALA A 404 1.91 -2.81 7.91
N GLU A 405 0.98 -3.74 8.18
CA GLU A 405 1.01 -4.57 9.42
C GLU A 405 2.27 -5.43 9.52
N SER A 406 2.94 -5.74 8.40
CA SER A 406 4.16 -6.52 8.33
C SER A 406 5.42 -5.66 8.18
N HIS A 407 5.36 -4.37 8.46
CA HIS A 407 6.44 -3.39 8.35
C HIS A 407 6.99 -3.21 6.92
N ILE A 408 6.14 -3.43 5.92
CA ILE A 408 6.42 -3.25 4.49
C ILE A 408 5.49 -2.15 3.98
N LEU A 409 6.02 -0.95 3.78
CA LEU A 409 5.28 0.16 3.22
C LEU A 409 5.37 0.13 1.69
N ILE A 410 4.24 0.23 1.04
CA ILE A 410 4.12 0.19 -0.42
C ILE A 410 3.57 1.54 -0.86
N LYS A 411 4.27 2.25 -1.73
CA LYS A 411 3.93 3.60 -2.15
C LYS A 411 2.70 3.67 -3.07
N ASP A 412 2.53 2.65 -3.92
CA ASP A 412 1.40 2.58 -4.84
C ASP A 412 1.10 1.15 -5.33
N ALA A 413 -0.03 1.00 -6.01
CA ALA A 413 -0.45 -0.28 -6.58
C ALA A 413 0.44 -0.73 -7.75
N VAL A 414 1.15 0.20 -8.40
CA VAL A 414 2.07 -0.11 -9.51
C VAL A 414 3.27 -0.85 -8.97
N ALA A 415 3.79 -0.44 -7.79
CA ALA A 415 4.88 -1.11 -7.09
C ALA A 415 4.57 -2.59 -6.83
N LEU A 416 3.36 -2.89 -6.33
CA LEU A 416 2.91 -4.27 -6.09
C LEU A 416 2.89 -5.11 -7.38
N GLU A 417 2.39 -4.54 -8.47
CA GLU A 417 2.31 -5.26 -9.74
C GLU A 417 3.69 -5.45 -10.37
N GLN A 418 4.57 -4.44 -10.30
CA GLN A 418 5.93 -4.51 -10.81
C GLN A 418 6.81 -5.49 -10.01
N MET A 419 6.71 -5.48 -8.68
CA MET A 419 7.45 -6.44 -7.83
C MET A 419 7.22 -7.90 -8.23
N ARG A 420 6.01 -8.26 -8.66
CA ARG A 420 5.73 -9.62 -9.14
C ARG A 420 6.58 -10.00 -10.36
N LYS A 421 6.87 -9.02 -11.24
CA LYS A 421 7.59 -9.23 -12.51
C LYS A 421 9.10 -9.28 -12.33
N VAL A 422 9.61 -8.79 -11.18
CA VAL A 422 11.04 -8.78 -10.88
C VAL A 422 11.63 -10.18 -10.97
N ASP A 423 12.71 -10.32 -11.72
CA ASP A 423 13.53 -11.54 -11.82
C ASP A 423 14.92 -11.36 -11.21
N THR A 424 15.42 -10.12 -11.15
CA THR A 424 16.76 -9.79 -10.68
C THR A 424 16.68 -8.81 -9.52
N VAL A 425 17.39 -9.11 -8.43
CA VAL A 425 17.49 -8.26 -7.24
C VAL A 425 18.93 -7.81 -7.08
N VAL A 426 19.15 -6.50 -7.17
CA VAL A 426 20.44 -5.86 -6.90
C VAL A 426 20.43 -5.37 -5.46
N LEU A 427 21.37 -5.87 -4.66
CA LEU A 427 21.53 -5.54 -3.26
C LEU A 427 22.75 -4.62 -3.10
N ASP A 428 22.55 -3.42 -2.54
CA ASP A 428 23.69 -2.66 -2.02
C ASP A 428 24.33 -3.40 -0.84
N LYS A 429 25.63 -3.25 -0.63
CA LYS A 429 26.32 -3.89 0.49
C LYS A 429 26.04 -3.18 1.80
N THR A 430 26.42 -1.90 1.86
CA THR A 430 26.54 -1.13 3.12
C THR A 430 25.17 -0.75 3.67
N GLY A 431 24.90 -1.10 4.94
CA GLY A 431 23.59 -0.82 5.57
C GLY A 431 22.44 -1.71 5.09
N THR A 432 22.58 -2.38 3.94
CA THR A 432 21.58 -3.30 3.36
C THR A 432 21.91 -4.75 3.70
N VAL A 433 22.98 -5.29 3.15
CA VAL A 433 23.47 -6.66 3.46
C VAL A 433 24.21 -6.68 4.78
N THR A 434 24.96 -5.61 5.09
CA THR A 434 25.75 -5.42 6.31
C THR A 434 25.03 -4.49 7.28
N GLU A 435 25.53 -4.42 8.53
CA GLU A 435 24.97 -3.56 9.59
C GLU A 435 25.17 -2.05 9.29
N GLY A 436 26.06 -1.69 8.35
CA GLY A 436 26.43 -0.31 8.03
C GLY A 436 27.24 0.39 9.13
N ARG A 437 27.80 -0.40 10.06
CA ARG A 437 28.65 0.06 11.15
C ARG A 437 29.93 -0.76 11.16
N PRO A 438 31.05 -0.18 10.72
CA PRO A 438 32.34 -0.84 10.81
C PRO A 438 32.65 -1.17 12.28
N VAL A 439 33.18 -2.37 12.54
CA VAL A 439 33.63 -2.78 13.87
C VAL A 439 35.05 -3.35 13.78
N VAL A 440 35.80 -3.17 14.83
CA VAL A 440 37.13 -3.79 14.93
C VAL A 440 36.97 -5.30 15.12
N THR A 441 37.56 -6.05 14.19
CA THR A 441 37.44 -7.53 14.15
C THR A 441 38.76 -8.22 14.45
N GLY A 442 39.85 -7.48 14.59
CA GLY A 442 41.14 -8.02 14.96
C GLY A 442 42.18 -6.97 15.26
N TRP A 443 43.05 -7.30 16.17
CA TRP A 443 44.24 -6.51 16.55
C TRP A 443 45.48 -7.35 16.30
N LEU A 444 46.44 -6.83 15.58
CA LEU A 444 47.77 -7.40 15.45
C LEU A 444 48.79 -6.42 16.06
N HIS A 445 49.53 -6.87 17.03
CA HIS A 445 50.51 -6.06 17.72
C HIS A 445 51.91 -6.50 17.29
N ASP A 446 52.79 -5.51 17.00
CA ASP A 446 54.19 -5.76 16.77
C ASP A 446 55.03 -5.70 18.09
N ALA A 447 56.26 -6.12 18.05
CA ALA A 447 57.14 -6.22 19.23
C ALA A 447 57.32 -4.89 20.02
N GLY A 448 57.09 -3.75 19.38
CA GLY A 448 57.12 -2.43 20.01
C GLY A 448 55.84 -1.99 20.73
N TRP A 449 54.75 -2.79 20.66
CA TRP A 449 53.48 -2.42 21.26
C TRP A 449 53.50 -2.42 22.78
N GLN A 450 52.96 -1.35 23.37
CA GLN A 450 52.74 -1.22 24.83
C GLN A 450 51.29 -0.78 25.10
N ASN A 451 50.75 -1.06 26.28
CA ASN A 451 49.37 -0.70 26.63
C ASN A 451 49.08 0.79 26.58
N GLU A 452 50.10 1.67 26.86
CA GLU A 452 49.93 3.11 26.75
C GLU A 452 49.60 3.59 25.33
N HIS A 453 49.95 2.82 24.30
CA HIS A 453 49.65 3.12 22.89
C HIS A 453 48.17 3.09 22.59
N LYS A 454 47.38 2.30 23.33
CA LYS A 454 45.92 2.29 23.21
C LYS A 454 45.34 3.66 23.53
N GLY A 455 45.79 4.29 24.61
CA GLY A 455 45.33 5.63 24.99
C GLY A 455 45.69 6.70 23.97
N ILE A 456 46.88 6.58 23.33
CA ILE A 456 47.34 7.52 22.29
C ILE A 456 46.48 7.34 21.02
N LEU A 457 46.31 6.12 20.58
CA LEU A 457 45.45 5.81 19.44
C LEU A 457 44.00 6.28 19.68
N TYR A 458 43.48 6.06 20.90
CA TYR A 458 42.15 6.54 21.28
C TYR A 458 42.04 8.07 21.18
N ALA A 459 43.04 8.81 21.73
CA ALA A 459 43.06 10.26 21.65
C ALA A 459 43.16 10.78 20.21
N ALA A 460 43.91 10.09 19.35
CA ALA A 460 44.07 10.43 17.95
C ALA A 460 42.78 10.23 17.16
N GLU A 461 42.14 9.06 17.29
CA GLU A 461 40.94 8.71 16.55
C GLU A 461 39.70 9.46 17.05
N LEU A 462 39.64 9.89 18.32
CA LEU A 462 38.57 10.76 18.85
C LEU A 462 38.44 12.10 18.10
N LYS A 463 39.54 12.58 17.46
CA LYS A 463 39.51 13.81 16.67
C LYS A 463 39.25 13.60 15.19
N SER A 464 39.06 12.36 14.77
CA SER A 464 38.76 12.00 13.39
C SER A 464 37.26 11.68 13.22
N GLU A 465 36.68 12.25 12.19
CA GLU A 465 35.27 11.97 11.83
C GLU A 465 35.12 10.74 10.88
N HIS A 466 36.24 10.07 10.58
CA HIS A 466 36.22 8.94 9.65
C HIS A 466 35.48 7.72 10.25
N PRO A 467 34.64 6.99 9.50
CA PRO A 467 33.89 5.81 10.03
C PRO A 467 34.78 4.73 10.66
N LEU A 468 35.99 4.52 10.12
CA LEU A 468 36.96 3.57 10.71
C LEU A 468 37.51 4.07 12.05
N ALA A 469 37.66 5.38 12.22
CA ALA A 469 38.08 5.99 13.50
C ALA A 469 37.03 5.75 14.58
N LEU A 470 35.75 5.96 14.24
CA LEU A 470 34.64 5.69 15.18
C LEU A 470 34.61 4.22 15.63
N ALA A 471 34.92 3.29 14.74
CA ALA A 471 34.99 1.85 15.08
C ALA A 471 36.09 1.56 16.10
N ILE A 472 37.28 2.20 15.94
CA ILE A 472 38.42 2.09 16.87
C ILE A 472 38.07 2.72 18.22
N VAL A 473 37.45 3.91 18.19
CA VAL A 473 37.01 4.65 19.40
C VAL A 473 36.00 3.82 20.20
N GLU A 474 35.00 3.23 19.53
CA GLU A 474 34.01 2.37 20.20
C GLU A 474 34.64 1.10 20.79
N ALA A 475 35.59 0.48 20.09
CA ALA A 475 36.28 -0.69 20.59
C ALA A 475 37.07 -0.38 21.85
N LEU A 476 37.89 0.68 21.83
CA LEU A 476 38.72 1.12 22.97
C LEU A 476 37.88 1.58 24.15
N LYS A 477 36.75 2.26 23.89
CA LYS A 477 35.79 2.66 24.92
C LYS A 477 35.16 1.44 25.63
N LYS A 478 34.81 0.39 24.88
CA LYS A 478 34.27 -0.86 25.45
C LYS A 478 35.33 -1.60 26.33
N GLU A 479 36.59 -1.48 25.97
CA GLU A 479 37.69 -2.02 26.77
C GLU A 479 37.98 -1.18 28.04
N GLY A 480 37.31 -0.03 28.21
CA GLY A 480 37.47 0.85 29.37
C GLY A 480 38.74 1.75 29.29
N GLU A 481 39.34 1.84 28.11
CA GLU A 481 40.50 2.69 27.88
C GLU A 481 40.19 4.18 28.04
N LYS A 482 41.19 4.98 28.44
CA LYS A 482 41.09 6.44 28.56
C LYS A 482 41.98 7.12 27.51
N PRO A 483 41.48 8.20 26.87
CA PRO A 483 42.29 8.91 25.89
C PRO A 483 43.51 9.56 26.58
N ALA A 484 44.69 9.41 25.97
CA ALA A 484 45.90 10.08 26.41
C ALA A 484 45.89 11.58 26.05
N ILE A 485 46.71 12.36 26.69
CA ILE A 485 46.96 13.77 26.30
C ILE A 485 47.87 13.77 25.07
N ILE A 486 47.48 14.47 24.02
CA ILE A 486 48.24 14.68 22.78
C ILE A 486 48.49 16.18 22.57
N ASP A 487 49.66 16.53 22.04
CA ASP A 487 50.09 17.93 21.89
C ASP A 487 49.60 18.54 20.57
N SER A 488 49.62 17.77 19.46
CA SER A 488 49.15 18.22 18.17
C SER A 488 48.33 17.13 17.44
N PHE A 489 47.52 17.57 16.47
CA PHE A 489 46.72 16.70 15.59
C PHE A 489 46.77 17.25 14.16
N GLU A 490 47.11 16.43 13.20
CA GLU A 490 47.08 16.72 11.77
C GLU A 490 46.31 15.64 11.03
N SER A 491 45.29 16.03 10.25
CA SER A 491 44.60 15.10 9.34
C SER A 491 45.21 15.21 7.95
N ARG A 492 45.63 14.06 7.37
CA ARG A 492 46.15 13.94 6.01
C ARG A 492 45.12 13.28 5.12
N THR A 493 44.45 14.07 4.31
CA THR A 493 43.33 13.62 3.45
C THR A 493 43.70 12.39 2.62
N GLY A 494 42.91 11.30 2.72
CA GLY A 494 43.10 10.04 2.01
C GLY A 494 44.29 9.19 2.50
N ARG A 495 44.97 9.60 3.59
CA ARG A 495 46.09 8.85 4.15
C ARG A 495 45.87 8.44 5.60
N GLY A 496 45.36 9.32 6.45
CA GLY A 496 45.15 9.08 7.88
C GLY A 496 45.39 10.30 8.73
N ILE A 497 45.78 10.09 9.98
CA ILE A 497 46.02 11.12 11.00
C ILE A 497 47.42 10.99 11.58
N VAL A 498 47.96 12.13 12.02
CA VAL A 498 49.26 12.21 12.67
C VAL A 498 49.11 13.02 13.96
N VAL A 499 49.68 12.55 15.04
CA VAL A 499 49.62 13.21 16.35
C VAL A 499 51.00 13.24 16.98
N THR A 500 51.29 14.26 17.81
CA THR A 500 52.53 14.33 18.59
C THR A 500 52.20 14.23 20.07
N ARG A 501 53.15 13.62 20.81
CA ARG A 501 53.14 13.57 22.27
C ARG A 501 54.59 13.66 22.77
N GLY A 502 54.95 14.80 23.34
CA GLY A 502 56.35 15.12 23.64
C GLY A 502 57.19 15.17 22.36
N ASN A 503 58.32 14.47 22.34
CA ASN A 503 59.20 14.39 21.17
C ASN A 503 58.85 13.23 20.20
N LYS A 504 57.74 12.53 20.41
CA LYS A 504 57.35 11.37 19.61
C LYS A 504 56.20 11.70 18.68
N THR A 505 56.30 11.22 17.44
CA THR A 505 55.23 11.35 16.43
C THR A 505 54.58 10.02 16.22
N PHE A 506 53.25 9.97 16.42
CA PHE A 506 52.42 8.80 16.17
C PHE A 506 51.53 9.07 14.95
N TRP A 507 51.20 8.02 14.23
CA TRP A 507 50.32 8.09 13.05
C TRP A 507 49.38 6.89 13.01
N ALA A 508 48.18 7.11 12.50
CA ALA A 508 47.20 6.04 12.22
C ALA A 508 46.57 6.26 10.84
N GLY A 509 46.51 5.23 9.99
CA GLY A 509 45.95 5.39 8.67
C GLY A 509 46.20 4.23 7.72
N SER A 510 46.12 4.55 6.40
CA SER A 510 46.24 3.61 5.32
C SER A 510 47.63 3.09 5.07
N HIS A 511 47.78 2.04 4.26
CA HIS A 511 49.08 1.53 3.80
C HIS A 511 49.95 2.60 3.11
N ARG A 512 49.33 3.66 2.54
CA ARG A 512 50.06 4.80 1.96
C ARG A 512 50.78 5.62 3.08
N LEU A 513 50.10 5.84 4.19
CA LEU A 513 50.68 6.57 5.32
C LEU A 513 51.85 5.78 5.96
N LEU A 514 51.72 4.46 6.08
CA LEU A 514 52.80 3.57 6.52
C LEU A 514 54.04 3.73 5.64
N LYS A 515 53.89 3.80 4.31
CA LYS A 515 55.01 4.05 3.37
C LYS A 515 55.59 5.44 3.49
N ASP A 516 54.78 6.48 3.74
CA ASP A 516 55.25 7.84 3.90
C ASP A 516 56.19 7.99 5.12
N PHE A 517 55.95 7.23 6.19
CA PHE A 517 56.80 7.18 7.37
C PHE A 517 57.95 6.18 7.24
N GLY A 518 58.09 5.49 6.09
CA GLY A 518 59.13 4.50 5.86
C GLY A 518 59.07 3.28 6.78
N ALA A 519 57.89 3.05 7.37
CA ALA A 519 57.69 1.91 8.26
C ALA A 519 57.44 0.62 7.43
N GLY A 520 57.99 -0.50 7.88
CA GLY A 520 57.83 -1.80 7.29
C GLY A 520 56.93 -2.69 8.15
N ILE A 521 56.28 -3.67 7.51
CA ILE A 521 55.52 -4.72 8.20
C ILE A 521 56.53 -5.82 8.58
N SER A 522 56.61 -6.19 9.86
CA SER A 522 57.50 -7.25 10.32
C SER A 522 57.15 -8.59 9.69
N ASP A 523 58.12 -9.46 9.50
CA ASP A 523 57.89 -10.81 8.93
C ASP A 523 56.93 -11.63 9.79
N LEU A 524 56.80 -11.32 11.08
CA LEU A 524 55.83 -11.93 12.00
C LEU A 524 54.40 -11.58 11.63
N LEU A 525 54.14 -10.33 11.22
CA LEU A 525 52.80 -9.85 10.93
C LEU A 525 52.39 -10.01 9.46
N LYS A 526 53.38 -10.19 8.57
CA LYS A 526 53.13 -10.19 7.11
C LYS A 526 52.09 -11.19 6.67
N GLY A 527 52.18 -12.46 7.14
CA GLY A 527 51.22 -13.49 6.82
C GLY A 527 49.84 -13.18 7.33
N MET A 528 49.72 -12.68 8.58
CA MET A 528 48.39 -12.35 9.18
C MET A 528 47.76 -11.10 8.53
N VAL A 529 48.59 -10.12 8.13
CA VAL A 529 48.11 -8.95 7.37
C VAL A 529 47.57 -9.36 6.01
N GLU A 530 48.30 -10.23 5.27
CA GLU A 530 47.84 -10.81 4.00
C GLU A 530 46.55 -11.59 4.15
N ASP A 531 46.40 -12.36 5.24
CA ASP A 531 45.14 -13.10 5.51
C ASP A 531 43.98 -12.15 5.79
N TYR A 532 44.22 -11.05 6.50
CA TYR A 532 43.18 -10.02 6.68
C TYR A 532 42.82 -9.30 5.38
N GLU A 533 43.84 -8.96 4.54
CA GLU A 533 43.59 -8.40 3.20
C GLU A 533 42.83 -9.36 2.30
N LYS A 534 43.23 -10.65 2.27
CA LYS A 534 42.48 -11.71 1.53
C LYS A 534 41.07 -11.90 2.05
N SER A 535 40.83 -11.67 3.36
CA SER A 535 39.51 -11.71 3.96
C SER A 535 38.68 -10.44 3.69
N GLY A 536 39.22 -9.47 2.94
CA GLY A 536 38.48 -8.24 2.54
C GLY A 536 38.25 -7.26 3.70
N LYS A 537 39.10 -7.33 4.77
CA LYS A 537 39.01 -6.40 5.90
C LYS A 537 39.74 -5.10 5.56
N SER A 538 39.21 -3.99 6.04
CA SER A 538 39.90 -2.70 5.99
C SER A 538 40.96 -2.65 7.09
N LEU A 539 42.21 -2.29 6.72
CA LEU A 539 43.32 -2.26 7.67
C LEU A 539 43.67 -0.80 7.99
N VAL A 540 43.77 -0.50 9.28
CA VAL A 540 44.35 0.74 9.82
C VAL A 540 45.68 0.38 10.46
N TYR A 541 46.74 1.01 9.96
CA TYR A 541 48.12 0.84 10.47
C TYR A 541 48.41 1.94 11.48
N PHE A 542 48.93 1.59 12.65
CA PHE A 542 49.31 2.52 13.70
C PHE A 542 50.78 2.37 14.03
N GLY A 543 51.50 3.48 14.09
CA GLY A 543 52.93 3.47 14.33
C GLY A 543 53.47 4.69 15.04
N GLU A 544 54.77 4.60 15.48
CA GLU A 544 55.57 5.66 16.06
C GLU A 544 56.81 5.90 15.15
N GLY A 545 56.97 7.12 14.62
CA GLY A 545 58.06 7.42 13.70
C GLY A 545 58.09 6.47 12.49
N ASN A 546 59.19 5.73 12.31
CA ASN A 546 59.35 4.74 11.24
C ASN A 546 59.03 3.30 11.68
N THR A 547 58.43 3.11 12.85
CA THR A 547 58.12 1.78 13.41
C THR A 547 56.62 1.54 13.41
N LEU A 548 56.17 0.41 12.82
CA LEU A 548 54.82 -0.06 12.95
C LEU A 548 54.62 -0.64 14.35
N LEU A 549 53.54 -0.28 15.03
CA LEU A 549 53.17 -0.74 16.36
C LEU A 549 52.01 -1.72 16.34
N ALA A 550 50.98 -1.44 15.52
CA ALA A 550 49.81 -2.31 15.42
C ALA A 550 49.12 -2.22 14.04
N VAL A 551 48.43 -3.26 13.68
CA VAL A 551 47.51 -3.29 12.56
C VAL A 551 46.12 -3.64 13.08
N ILE A 552 45.14 -2.78 12.79
CA ILE A 552 43.77 -2.90 13.25
C ILE A 552 42.93 -3.34 12.04
N ALA A 553 42.31 -4.48 12.15
CA ALA A 553 41.38 -4.99 11.11
C ALA A 553 39.96 -4.59 11.44
N ILE A 554 39.31 -3.95 10.49
CA ILE A 554 37.96 -3.42 10.62
C ILE A 554 37.11 -4.00 9.49
N SER A 555 35.90 -4.47 9.79
CA SER A 555 34.95 -4.90 8.79
C SER A 555 33.54 -4.50 9.17
N ASP A 556 32.71 -4.33 8.17
CA ASP A 556 31.28 -4.14 8.35
C ASP A 556 30.61 -5.52 8.39
N LYS A 557 30.02 -5.87 9.53
CA LYS A 557 29.45 -7.19 9.79
C LYS A 557 28.26 -7.46 8.89
N ILE A 558 28.23 -8.62 8.20
CA ILE A 558 27.04 -9.10 7.48
C ILE A 558 25.95 -9.38 8.51
N LYS A 559 24.74 -8.88 8.28
CA LYS A 559 23.59 -9.16 9.14
C LYS A 559 23.29 -10.66 9.18
N ASP A 560 22.99 -11.19 10.33
CA ASP A 560 22.73 -12.63 10.52
C ASP A 560 21.59 -13.13 9.63
N THR A 561 20.64 -12.25 9.29
CA THR A 561 19.47 -12.55 8.44
C THR A 561 19.73 -12.46 6.94
N SER A 562 20.83 -11.81 6.51
CA SER A 562 21.11 -11.57 5.07
C SER A 562 21.30 -12.85 4.28
N ARG A 563 22.05 -13.81 4.83
CA ARG A 563 22.28 -15.12 4.18
C ARG A 563 20.95 -15.88 3.99
N GLN A 564 20.10 -15.88 5.00
CA GLN A 564 18.79 -16.53 4.93
C GLN A 564 17.85 -15.83 3.94
N ALA A 565 17.85 -14.49 3.91
CA ALA A 565 17.04 -13.70 2.99
C ALA A 565 17.43 -13.98 1.52
N VAL A 566 18.73 -13.95 1.20
CA VAL A 566 19.25 -14.26 -0.14
C VAL A 566 18.89 -15.70 -0.54
N LYS A 567 19.02 -16.67 0.35
CA LYS A 567 18.60 -18.06 0.10
C LYS A 567 17.12 -18.15 -0.28
N GLN A 568 16.22 -17.51 0.48
CA GLN A 568 14.78 -17.52 0.20
C GLN A 568 14.45 -16.83 -1.14
N LEU A 569 15.18 -15.74 -1.50
CA LEU A 569 15.02 -15.07 -2.79
C LEU A 569 15.43 -15.99 -3.94
N LYS A 570 16.56 -16.69 -3.83
CA LYS A 570 17.02 -17.66 -4.84
C LYS A 570 16.05 -18.84 -4.98
N GLU A 571 15.54 -19.38 -3.87
CA GLU A 571 14.51 -20.42 -3.86
C GLU A 571 13.21 -19.98 -4.56
N SER A 572 12.92 -18.68 -4.53
CA SER A 572 11.79 -18.06 -5.29
C SER A 572 12.14 -17.70 -6.74
N GLY A 573 13.31 -18.14 -7.25
CA GLY A 573 13.75 -17.97 -8.65
C GLY A 573 14.33 -16.58 -8.95
N LYS A 574 14.78 -15.81 -7.95
CA LYS A 574 15.41 -14.49 -8.16
C LYS A 574 16.91 -14.64 -8.41
N TYR A 575 17.42 -13.85 -9.36
CA TYR A 575 18.85 -13.68 -9.61
C TYR A 575 19.40 -12.56 -8.73
N ILE A 576 20.42 -12.84 -7.94
CA ILE A 576 20.94 -11.91 -6.93
C ILE A 576 22.27 -11.31 -7.37
N VAL A 577 22.35 -9.99 -7.39
CA VAL A 577 23.56 -9.22 -7.71
C VAL A 577 23.94 -8.38 -6.51
N LEU A 578 25.15 -8.56 -6.00
CA LEU A 578 25.73 -7.67 -4.98
C LEU A 578 26.41 -6.49 -5.68
N LEU A 579 26.10 -5.27 -5.25
CA LEU A 579 26.65 -4.03 -5.81
C LEU A 579 27.30 -3.23 -4.68
N THR A 580 28.59 -2.85 -4.84
CA THR A 580 29.31 -2.13 -3.80
C THR A 580 30.40 -1.23 -4.38
N GLY A 581 30.69 -0.12 -3.67
CA GLY A 581 31.88 0.71 -3.92
C GLY A 581 33.18 0.17 -3.35
N ASP A 582 33.13 -0.96 -2.62
CA ASP A 582 34.32 -1.58 -2.08
C ASP A 582 35.14 -2.29 -3.16
N GLY A 583 36.42 -2.51 -2.85
CA GLY A 583 37.33 -3.22 -3.72
C GLY A 583 36.94 -4.69 -3.96
N HIS A 584 37.47 -5.25 -5.06
CA HIS A 584 37.11 -6.55 -5.59
C HIS A 584 37.15 -7.71 -4.56
N LEU A 585 38.19 -7.81 -3.72
CA LEU A 585 38.30 -8.89 -2.74
C LEU A 585 37.21 -8.83 -1.67
N THR A 586 36.90 -7.65 -1.16
CA THR A 586 35.83 -7.45 -0.18
C THR A 586 34.47 -7.85 -0.78
N ALA A 587 34.21 -7.38 -2.01
CA ALA A 587 32.97 -7.68 -2.72
C ALA A 587 32.81 -9.19 -2.99
N GLN A 588 33.89 -9.84 -3.41
CA GLN A 588 33.94 -11.28 -3.65
C GLN A 588 33.65 -12.10 -2.38
N ASN A 589 34.26 -11.74 -1.27
CA ASN A 589 34.06 -12.43 0.01
C ASN A 589 32.63 -12.28 0.52
N VAL A 590 32.08 -11.06 0.51
CA VAL A 590 30.68 -10.82 0.91
C VAL A 590 29.72 -11.55 0.00
N ALA A 591 29.92 -11.51 -1.33
CA ALA A 591 29.10 -12.21 -2.31
C ALA A 591 29.13 -13.73 -2.10
N GLY A 592 30.31 -14.30 -1.81
CA GLY A 592 30.46 -15.73 -1.49
C GLY A 592 29.76 -16.08 -0.18
N GLU A 593 29.83 -15.22 0.83
CA GLU A 593 29.24 -15.46 2.14
C GLU A 593 27.71 -15.45 2.11
N ILE A 594 27.10 -14.57 1.29
CA ILE A 594 25.63 -14.51 1.12
C ILE A 594 25.14 -15.41 -0.04
N ASP A 595 26.02 -16.08 -0.77
CA ASP A 595 25.72 -16.89 -1.96
C ASP A 595 25.03 -16.07 -3.07
N ALA A 596 25.57 -14.87 -3.39
CA ALA A 596 25.08 -14.06 -4.52
C ALA A 596 25.47 -14.69 -5.87
N ASN A 597 24.64 -14.49 -6.92
CA ASN A 597 24.91 -15.03 -8.25
C ASN A 597 26.01 -14.23 -9.00
N ARG A 598 26.09 -12.93 -8.77
CA ARG A 598 27.07 -12.00 -9.35
C ARG A 598 27.40 -10.90 -8.35
N PHE A 599 28.61 -10.35 -8.44
CA PHE A 599 28.97 -9.16 -7.70
C PHE A 599 29.64 -8.13 -8.63
N ILE A 600 29.54 -6.86 -8.24
CA ILE A 600 30.13 -5.72 -8.91
C ILE A 600 30.80 -4.86 -7.84
N SER A 601 32.12 -4.69 -7.96
CA SER A 601 32.97 -3.93 -7.04
C SER A 601 33.37 -2.57 -7.62
N ASP A 602 33.98 -1.74 -6.79
CA ASP A 602 34.55 -0.43 -7.14
C ASP A 602 33.56 0.51 -7.84
N ALA A 603 32.26 0.33 -7.60
CA ALA A 603 31.19 1.09 -8.26
C ALA A 603 31.01 2.47 -7.62
N LEU A 604 31.26 3.53 -8.37
CA LEU A 604 30.90 4.90 -7.96
C LEU A 604 29.38 5.08 -8.03
N PRO A 605 28.79 6.09 -7.35
CA PRO A 605 27.33 6.32 -7.38
C PRO A 605 26.73 6.39 -8.81
N ALA A 606 27.43 7.02 -9.75
CA ALA A 606 26.99 7.07 -11.15
C ALA A 606 27.07 5.71 -11.86
N ASP A 607 28.04 4.86 -11.50
CA ASP A 607 28.19 3.53 -12.09
C ASP A 607 27.08 2.60 -11.63
N LYS A 608 26.53 2.77 -10.42
CA LYS A 608 25.42 1.99 -9.91
C LYS A 608 24.16 2.13 -10.79
N GLU A 609 23.89 3.34 -11.30
CA GLU A 609 22.80 3.55 -12.26
C GLU A 609 23.05 2.82 -13.59
N ASN A 610 24.31 2.85 -14.10
CA ASN A 610 24.66 2.19 -15.35
C ASN A 610 24.50 0.66 -15.26
N VAL A 611 24.87 0.06 -14.13
CA VAL A 611 24.64 -1.38 -13.87
C VAL A 611 23.14 -1.74 -13.99
N ILE A 612 22.24 -0.92 -13.44
CA ILE A 612 20.81 -1.15 -13.56
C ILE A 612 20.38 -1.06 -15.04
N LYS A 613 20.89 -0.06 -15.79
CA LYS A 613 20.61 0.08 -17.24
C LYS A 613 21.08 -1.13 -18.04
N GLU A 614 22.28 -1.65 -17.76
CA GLU A 614 22.83 -2.84 -18.42
C GLU A 614 21.95 -4.05 -18.19
N LEU A 615 21.58 -4.33 -16.93
CA LEU A 615 20.70 -5.45 -16.59
C LEU A 615 19.31 -5.31 -17.25
N GLN A 616 18.78 -4.09 -17.34
CA GLN A 616 17.52 -3.83 -18.06
C GLN A 616 17.67 -4.03 -19.57
N ALA A 617 18.81 -3.67 -20.15
CA ALA A 617 19.10 -3.91 -21.57
C ALA A 617 19.24 -5.42 -21.89
N GLU A 618 19.67 -6.25 -20.92
CA GLU A 618 19.64 -7.71 -21.01
C GLU A 618 18.19 -8.27 -20.97
N GLY A 619 17.17 -7.43 -20.85
CA GLY A 619 15.76 -7.83 -20.75
C GLY A 619 15.30 -8.21 -19.32
N ARG A 620 16.09 -7.92 -18.29
CA ARG A 620 15.78 -8.23 -16.91
C ARG A 620 14.87 -7.18 -16.28
N VAL A 621 13.99 -7.62 -15.38
CA VAL A 621 13.17 -6.75 -14.55
C VAL A 621 13.84 -6.62 -13.18
N VAL A 622 14.45 -5.46 -12.93
CA VAL A 622 15.39 -5.24 -11.84
C VAL A 622 14.73 -4.56 -10.65
N ALA A 623 14.88 -5.13 -9.45
CA ALA A 623 14.68 -4.44 -8.19
C ALA A 623 16.03 -3.99 -7.62
N MET A 624 16.16 -2.71 -7.25
CA MET A 624 17.30 -2.18 -6.50
C MET A 624 16.92 -2.03 -5.03
N VAL A 625 17.77 -2.55 -4.14
CA VAL A 625 17.61 -2.49 -2.67
C VAL A 625 18.80 -1.75 -2.08
N GLY A 626 18.56 -0.66 -1.37
CA GLY A 626 19.59 0.17 -0.77
C GLY A 626 19.10 1.01 0.40
N ASP A 627 19.97 1.82 1.01
CA ASP A 627 19.63 2.73 2.11
C ASP A 627 19.11 4.11 1.63
N GLY A 628 19.20 4.39 0.35
CA GLY A 628 18.68 5.59 -0.31
C GLY A 628 19.58 6.81 -0.28
N ILE A 629 20.64 6.85 0.52
CA ILE A 629 21.53 8.02 0.63
C ILE A 629 22.50 8.07 -0.56
N ASN A 630 23.17 6.94 -0.83
CA ASN A 630 24.20 6.84 -1.88
C ASN A 630 23.66 6.22 -3.19
N ASP A 631 22.47 5.64 -3.15
CA ASP A 631 21.91 4.82 -4.21
C ASP A 631 20.69 5.46 -4.91
N SER A 632 20.40 6.74 -4.63
CA SER A 632 19.19 7.43 -5.09
C SER A 632 19.01 7.37 -6.61
N GLN A 633 20.08 7.50 -7.40
CA GLN A 633 20.03 7.40 -8.88
C GLN A 633 19.73 5.98 -9.35
N ALA A 634 20.37 4.97 -8.75
CA ALA A 634 20.11 3.56 -9.06
C ALA A 634 18.70 3.12 -8.65
N LEU A 635 18.22 3.57 -7.48
CA LEU A 635 16.86 3.36 -7.02
C LEU A 635 15.83 3.97 -7.96
N ALA A 636 16.03 5.23 -8.38
CA ALA A 636 15.14 5.91 -9.32
C ALA A 636 15.11 5.23 -10.71
N ARG A 637 16.20 4.61 -11.14
CA ARG A 637 16.31 3.93 -12.44
C ARG A 637 15.68 2.53 -12.43
N ALA A 638 15.71 1.82 -11.31
CA ALA A 638 15.23 0.45 -11.20
C ALA A 638 13.73 0.33 -11.53
N ASN A 639 13.29 -0.85 -11.99
CA ASN A 639 11.86 -1.13 -12.21
C ASN A 639 11.09 -1.13 -10.89
N VAL A 640 11.75 -1.53 -9.80
CA VAL A 640 11.24 -1.43 -8.44
C VAL A 640 12.36 -0.93 -7.52
N SER A 641 12.13 0.18 -6.82
CA SER A 641 13.02 0.69 -5.80
C SER A 641 12.56 0.27 -4.42
N ILE A 642 13.49 -0.28 -3.63
CA ILE A 642 13.23 -0.76 -2.27
C ILE A 642 14.23 -0.12 -1.31
N ALA A 643 13.72 0.70 -0.38
CA ALA A 643 14.53 1.30 0.67
C ALA A 643 14.52 0.42 1.92
N MET A 644 15.68 0.35 2.59
CA MET A 644 15.87 -0.42 3.81
C MET A 644 15.93 0.46 5.06
N GLY A 645 15.24 0.01 6.11
CA GLY A 645 15.50 0.34 7.49
C GLY A 645 15.31 1.79 7.88
N LYS A 646 16.03 2.26 8.85
CA LYS A 646 16.00 3.58 9.53
C LYS A 646 16.06 4.77 8.56
N GLY A 647 15.27 4.66 7.46
CA GLY A 647 15.27 5.53 6.31
C GLY A 647 15.26 6.99 6.71
N THR A 648 16.25 7.71 6.24
CA THR A 648 16.15 9.16 6.15
C THR A 648 14.86 9.49 5.39
N ASP A 649 14.22 10.59 5.74
CA ASP A 649 13.01 11.09 5.06
C ASP A 649 13.14 11.01 3.52
N ILE A 650 14.36 11.18 2.98
CA ILE A 650 14.70 11.12 1.55
C ILE A 650 14.51 9.72 0.94
N ALA A 651 14.88 8.65 1.65
CA ALA A 651 14.74 7.29 1.14
C ALA A 651 13.28 6.88 1.03
N MET A 652 12.43 7.30 1.97
CA MET A 652 10.99 7.06 1.95
C MET A 652 10.30 7.80 0.81
N ASP A 653 10.78 8.98 0.43
CA ASP A 653 10.19 9.77 -0.66
C ASP A 653 10.48 9.19 -2.05
N VAL A 654 11.65 8.58 -2.25
CA VAL A 654 12.08 8.06 -3.58
C VAL A 654 11.68 6.61 -3.81
N ALA A 655 11.65 5.78 -2.78
CA ALA A 655 11.41 4.35 -2.93
C ALA A 655 9.93 4.00 -3.21
N MET A 656 9.72 3.01 -4.08
CA MET A 656 8.40 2.43 -4.34
C MET A 656 7.94 1.52 -3.19
N VAL A 657 8.90 0.90 -2.49
CA VAL A 657 8.66 0.05 -1.32
C VAL A 657 9.67 0.42 -0.24
N THR A 658 9.21 0.58 1.01
CA THR A 658 10.08 0.82 2.16
C THR A 658 9.91 -0.31 3.17
N LEU A 659 11.01 -0.96 3.52
CA LEU A 659 11.08 -1.93 4.61
C LEU A 659 11.41 -1.16 5.88
N MET A 660 10.50 -1.12 6.85
CA MET A 660 10.61 -0.25 8.04
C MET A 660 11.72 -0.68 9.01
N THR A 661 12.24 -1.88 8.85
CA THR A 661 13.35 -2.41 9.67
C THR A 661 14.60 -2.65 8.83
N SER A 662 15.72 -2.82 9.49
CA SER A 662 16.97 -3.22 8.85
C SER A 662 17.04 -4.73 8.57
N ASP A 663 16.01 -5.51 8.91
CA ASP A 663 15.96 -6.96 8.67
C ASP A 663 15.71 -7.27 7.20
N LEU A 664 16.70 -7.86 6.53
CA LEU A 664 16.59 -8.23 5.12
C LEU A 664 15.55 -9.35 4.85
N LEU A 665 15.11 -10.10 5.88
CA LEU A 665 14.02 -11.08 5.75
C LEU A 665 12.68 -10.49 5.38
N LEU A 666 12.48 -9.18 5.54
CA LEU A 666 11.30 -8.49 5.03
C LEU A 666 11.25 -8.47 3.50
N LEU A 667 12.39 -8.54 2.82
CA LEU A 667 12.45 -8.50 1.36
C LEU A 667 11.79 -9.73 0.70
N PRO A 668 12.12 -11.00 1.06
CA PRO A 668 11.37 -12.17 0.57
C PRO A 668 9.88 -12.11 0.93
N LYS A 669 9.52 -11.59 2.13
CA LYS A 669 8.11 -11.41 2.53
C LYS A 669 7.40 -10.41 1.64
N ALA A 670 8.06 -9.30 1.25
CA ALA A 670 7.51 -8.29 0.34
C ALA A 670 7.23 -8.88 -1.05
N PHE A 671 8.15 -9.66 -1.62
CA PHE A 671 7.93 -10.37 -2.88
C PHE A 671 6.76 -11.37 -2.79
N LYS A 672 6.70 -12.14 -1.70
CA LYS A 672 5.61 -13.10 -1.47
C LYS A 672 4.25 -12.42 -1.32
N LEU A 673 4.22 -11.26 -0.64
CA LEU A 673 3.02 -10.41 -0.53
C LEU A 673 2.54 -9.93 -1.90
N SER A 674 3.46 -9.36 -2.70
CA SER A 674 3.17 -8.94 -4.07
C SER A 674 2.60 -10.09 -4.91
N TYR A 675 3.27 -11.24 -4.92
CA TYR A 675 2.81 -12.42 -5.66
C TYR A 675 1.40 -12.85 -5.25
N LYS A 676 1.14 -12.96 -3.93
CA LYS A 676 -0.17 -13.37 -3.41
C LYS A 676 -1.26 -12.35 -3.75
N THR A 677 -0.97 -11.04 -3.61
CA THR A 677 -1.93 -9.97 -3.89
C THR A 677 -2.30 -9.94 -5.37
N VAL A 678 -1.31 -9.98 -6.27
CA VAL A 678 -1.57 -9.94 -7.72
C VAL A 678 -2.25 -11.23 -8.20
N ARG A 679 -1.89 -12.40 -7.64
CA ARG A 679 -2.61 -13.66 -7.91
C ARG A 679 -4.08 -13.56 -7.48
N LEU A 680 -4.35 -12.95 -6.35
CA LEU A 680 -5.70 -12.74 -5.84
C LEU A 680 -6.52 -11.82 -6.75
N ILE A 681 -5.90 -10.74 -7.27
CA ILE A 681 -6.52 -9.86 -8.28
C ILE A 681 -6.95 -10.67 -9.50
N HIS A 682 -6.06 -11.52 -10.05
CA HIS A 682 -6.38 -12.34 -11.21
C HIS A 682 -7.51 -13.35 -10.92
N GLN A 683 -7.51 -13.96 -9.72
CA GLN A 683 -8.60 -14.85 -9.31
C GLN A 683 -9.94 -14.11 -9.19
N ASN A 684 -9.94 -12.92 -8.59
CA ASN A 684 -11.13 -12.09 -8.47
C ASN A 684 -11.68 -11.70 -9.83
N LEU A 685 -10.82 -11.29 -10.75
CA LEU A 685 -11.20 -10.94 -12.12
C LEU A 685 -11.77 -12.16 -12.86
N PHE A 686 -11.13 -13.32 -12.73
CA PHE A 686 -11.62 -14.56 -13.33
C PHE A 686 -13.05 -14.88 -12.85
N TRP A 687 -13.29 -14.86 -11.53
CA TRP A 687 -14.60 -15.12 -10.98
C TRP A 687 -15.62 -14.06 -11.40
N ALA A 688 -15.25 -12.78 -11.41
CA ALA A 688 -16.14 -11.70 -11.83
C ALA A 688 -16.58 -11.82 -13.30
N PHE A 689 -15.73 -12.37 -14.17
CA PHE A 689 -16.06 -12.55 -15.59
C PHE A 689 -16.79 -13.86 -15.89
N ILE A 690 -16.42 -14.98 -15.23
CA ILE A 690 -16.93 -16.29 -15.60
C ILE A 690 -18.45 -16.42 -15.36
N TYR A 691 -18.97 -15.78 -14.29
CA TYR A 691 -20.41 -15.74 -14.01
C TYR A 691 -21.17 -15.08 -15.15
N ASN A 692 -20.66 -14.00 -15.71
CA ASN A 692 -21.31 -13.30 -16.82
C ASN A 692 -21.16 -14.08 -18.14
N LEU A 693 -19.98 -14.64 -18.39
CA LEU A 693 -19.68 -15.39 -19.62
C LEU A 693 -20.58 -16.62 -19.78
N ILE A 694 -20.84 -17.33 -18.68
CA ILE A 694 -21.75 -18.49 -18.68
C ILE A 694 -23.21 -18.03 -18.56
N GLY A 695 -23.47 -17.03 -17.72
CA GLY A 695 -24.82 -16.59 -17.40
C GLY A 695 -25.57 -15.95 -18.56
N ILE A 696 -24.87 -15.13 -19.38
CA ILE A 696 -25.51 -14.43 -20.52
C ILE A 696 -26.10 -15.40 -21.55
N PRO A 697 -25.39 -16.43 -22.08
CA PRO A 697 -25.95 -17.41 -22.98
C PRO A 697 -27.12 -18.19 -22.35
N VAL A 698 -27.04 -18.58 -21.08
CA VAL A 698 -28.09 -19.30 -20.37
C VAL A 698 -29.34 -18.40 -20.23
N ALA A 699 -29.14 -17.12 -19.87
CA ALA A 699 -30.24 -16.13 -19.78
C ALA A 699 -30.86 -15.84 -21.15
N ALA A 700 -30.08 -15.85 -22.22
CA ALA A 700 -30.59 -15.70 -23.59
C ALA A 700 -31.42 -16.90 -24.06
N GLY A 701 -31.41 -18.02 -23.34
CA GLY A 701 -32.23 -19.18 -23.61
C GLY A 701 -31.54 -20.30 -24.39
N ILE A 702 -30.19 -20.38 -24.41
CA ILE A 702 -29.46 -21.45 -25.11
C ILE A 702 -29.84 -22.87 -24.65
N LEU A 703 -30.31 -23.01 -23.41
CA LEU A 703 -30.75 -24.29 -22.84
C LEU A 703 -32.21 -24.63 -23.15
N PHE A 704 -32.98 -23.67 -23.63
CA PHE A 704 -34.45 -23.86 -23.85
C PHE A 704 -34.76 -24.90 -24.93
N PRO A 705 -34.09 -24.89 -26.10
CA PRO A 705 -34.38 -25.87 -27.14
C PRO A 705 -34.11 -27.32 -26.74
N LEU A 706 -33.19 -27.55 -25.80
CA LEU A 706 -32.77 -28.90 -25.37
C LEU A 706 -33.51 -29.38 -24.12
N TYR A 707 -33.74 -28.46 -23.16
CA TYR A 707 -34.20 -28.80 -21.82
C TYR A 707 -35.48 -28.06 -21.40
N GLY A 708 -35.99 -27.12 -22.19
CA GLY A 708 -37.14 -26.28 -21.82
C GLY A 708 -36.86 -25.33 -20.66
N ILE A 709 -35.58 -25.07 -20.31
CA ILE A 709 -35.18 -24.29 -19.16
C ILE A 709 -34.83 -22.86 -19.58
N LEU A 710 -35.54 -21.89 -18.99
CA LEU A 710 -35.17 -20.46 -19.04
C LEU A 710 -34.66 -19.99 -17.67
N LEU A 711 -33.66 -19.14 -17.69
CA LEU A 711 -33.11 -18.53 -16.47
C LEU A 711 -34.09 -17.47 -15.94
N ASN A 712 -34.64 -17.71 -14.75
CA ASN A 712 -35.49 -16.72 -14.09
C ASN A 712 -34.65 -15.51 -13.66
N PRO A 713 -35.08 -14.24 -13.91
CA PRO A 713 -34.39 -13.03 -13.50
C PRO A 713 -34.06 -12.95 -11.99
N MET A 714 -34.90 -13.57 -11.14
CA MET A 714 -34.64 -13.64 -9.69
C MET A 714 -33.39 -14.48 -9.38
N ILE A 715 -33.22 -15.64 -10.04
CA ILE A 715 -32.03 -16.49 -9.88
C ILE A 715 -30.79 -15.78 -10.41
N ALA A 716 -30.96 -15.08 -11.56
CA ALA A 716 -29.90 -14.26 -12.13
C ALA A 716 -29.41 -13.19 -11.13
N SER A 717 -30.30 -12.47 -10.46
CA SER A 717 -29.97 -11.44 -9.49
C SER A 717 -29.32 -12.01 -8.22
N ALA A 718 -29.79 -13.18 -7.75
CA ALA A 718 -29.16 -13.88 -6.62
C ALA A 718 -27.74 -14.33 -6.95
N ALA A 719 -27.48 -14.89 -8.13
CA ALA A 719 -26.15 -15.28 -8.60
C ALA A 719 -25.20 -14.09 -8.66
N MET A 720 -25.67 -12.92 -9.10
CA MET A 720 -24.88 -11.69 -9.14
C MET A 720 -24.50 -11.19 -7.73
N ALA A 721 -25.44 -11.24 -6.77
CA ALA A 721 -25.13 -10.90 -5.38
C ALA A 721 -24.06 -11.84 -4.80
N CYS A 722 -24.16 -13.15 -5.05
CA CYS A 722 -23.18 -14.16 -4.64
C CYS A 722 -21.80 -13.91 -5.29
N SER A 723 -21.73 -13.49 -6.55
CA SER A 723 -20.50 -13.15 -7.25
C SER A 723 -19.73 -12.04 -6.52
N SER A 724 -20.41 -10.95 -6.15
CA SER A 724 -19.80 -9.84 -5.41
C SER A 724 -19.28 -10.28 -4.05
N VAL A 725 -20.05 -11.08 -3.30
CA VAL A 725 -19.64 -11.62 -2.00
C VAL A 725 -18.41 -12.52 -2.14
N SER A 726 -18.36 -13.37 -3.17
CA SER A 726 -17.23 -14.27 -3.42
C SER A 726 -15.93 -13.52 -3.64
N VAL A 727 -15.93 -12.45 -4.44
CA VAL A 727 -14.77 -11.61 -4.71
C VAL A 727 -14.23 -10.95 -3.42
N VAL A 728 -15.15 -10.46 -2.60
CA VAL A 728 -14.77 -9.82 -1.33
C VAL A 728 -14.20 -10.82 -0.33
N LEU A 729 -14.87 -11.96 -0.15
CA LEU A 729 -14.40 -13.03 0.74
C LEU A 729 -13.03 -13.57 0.30
N ASN A 730 -12.84 -13.74 -1.02
CA ASN A 730 -11.55 -14.14 -1.56
C ASN A 730 -10.47 -13.09 -1.25
N SER A 731 -10.76 -11.80 -1.39
CA SER A 731 -9.84 -10.71 -1.03
C SER A 731 -9.48 -10.73 0.46
N LEU A 732 -10.46 -10.88 1.35
CA LEU A 732 -10.25 -10.96 2.79
C LEU A 732 -9.47 -12.20 3.21
N SER A 733 -9.47 -13.28 2.41
CA SER A 733 -8.70 -14.50 2.68
C SER A 733 -7.20 -14.24 2.80
N LEU A 734 -6.68 -13.16 2.21
CA LEU A 734 -5.27 -12.78 2.32
C LEU A 734 -4.87 -12.46 3.77
N ASN A 735 -5.78 -11.92 4.58
CA ASN A 735 -5.51 -11.62 5.99
C ASN A 735 -5.16 -12.86 6.81
N TRP A 736 -5.73 -14.02 6.45
CA TRP A 736 -5.51 -15.29 7.17
C TRP A 736 -4.31 -16.07 6.64
N ARG A 737 -3.77 -15.71 5.47
CA ARG A 737 -2.62 -16.39 4.87
C ARG A 737 -1.32 -15.86 5.47
N LYS A 738 -0.47 -16.71 6.02
CA LYS A 738 0.89 -16.35 6.49
C LYS A 738 1.74 -15.87 5.30
N LEU A 739 2.46 -14.76 5.50
CA LEU A 739 3.45 -14.23 4.56
C LEU A 739 4.73 -15.06 4.57
#